data_7e0b004e26150a211f2b9313b942c9a0
#
_entry.id   7e0b004e26150a211f2b9313b942c9a0
#
_cell.length_a   1.000
_cell.length_b   1.000
_cell.length_c   1.000
_cell.angle_alpha   90.00
_cell.angle_beta   90.00
_cell.angle_gamma   90.00
#
_symmetry.space_group_name_H-M   'P 1'
#
loop_
_entity.id
_entity.type
_entity.pdbx_description
1 polymer ?
#
loop_
_entity_poly.entity_id
_entity_poly.type
_entity_poly.pdbx_seq_one_letter_code
_entity_poly.pdbx_strand_id
1 'polypeptide(L)'
;MELLCVLAAVAALFCGCAVLTLKCRVPASIAPLTALSAIVAVLTLAAMAGVLYPAAWLLYLLCLAGGVWVAASCRGSTGAAQRLFTPGSVLFWGMALAFTIYFFVRQPMATDFDELSLWATAVKITKVNDSLYATAELGTPWAATQNPGLPLLAYFFQFFGDYADWKIYVGYDILYFSVFAAVVGAVPREKWRVAVPMAAVLWCVPFFFTNYNHTIYLTTTYMTSYGDVPAGLVFGGAVAAWLALRQSSAPKWAVLPILALSANIKANTFVLALVAAGLVAVDEWLFADDGDFKAGLLPRTGFSVACFAAPMAIYYLWNVRYVGWLVSRSASDSGVGETSAPLSAVVVNGIKILLGQPVEGFYAEREAQFRTAMTDMGHQFWTSDGKLSMIGQGRNVVALIAIVFAVAILAAASRRLKARIAVIGALSGVCFLGYNLMLALSYGFIFKTFQAEQLTDYNRYIYSYYIGWFILALGCLSVALLPQITVKCEADGPTAVFAATRRQPRLAFELFVLVLACGMLFRQGQLILPQLSVLGFADSEFTDRRAERAEAELVCSYLDPDDRVFYVGQGDNGEGWFSAVFDFYPILVDYSGTVTTDPDTGETKMIGGGGELGLPELQPAEGVKNTYYHAFTAQELDDIVRGNGCTVLYIQTLDDIFVQSYADLFTDKLAAAQSGGTLLYRVTDAGFAPMPMEVSAQ
;
A
#
# COMPACT_ATOMS: atom_id res chain seq x y z
N MET A 1 19.97 -9.77 -16.76
CA MET A 1 20.62 -9.39 -15.49
C MET A 1 19.56 -9.11 -14.43
N GLU A 2 18.57 -8.28 -14.71
CA GLU A 2 17.54 -7.81 -13.77
C GLU A 2 16.76 -8.90 -13.03
N LEU A 3 16.32 -9.96 -13.76
CA LEU A 3 15.67 -11.10 -13.10
C LEU A 3 16.57 -11.77 -12.04
N LEU A 4 17.87 -11.89 -12.32
CA LEU A 4 18.82 -12.48 -11.37
C LEU A 4 18.98 -11.63 -10.11
N CYS A 5 18.91 -10.29 -10.25
CA CYS A 5 18.95 -9.36 -9.13
C CYS A 5 17.74 -9.56 -8.19
N VAL A 6 16.54 -9.67 -8.74
CA VAL A 6 15.33 -9.93 -7.95
C VAL A 6 15.35 -11.34 -7.35
N LEU A 7 15.81 -12.34 -8.11
CA LEU A 7 15.94 -13.71 -7.58
C LEU A 7 16.97 -13.80 -6.44
N ALA A 8 18.01 -12.95 -6.45
CA ALA A 8 18.95 -12.85 -5.31
C ALA A 8 18.25 -12.32 -4.05
N ALA A 9 17.33 -11.33 -4.19
CA ALA A 9 16.52 -10.85 -3.07
C ALA A 9 15.57 -11.94 -2.55
N VAL A 10 14.91 -12.68 -3.44
CA VAL A 10 14.05 -13.82 -3.07
C VAL A 10 14.89 -14.92 -2.37
N ALA A 11 16.09 -15.20 -2.82
CA ALA A 11 16.99 -16.17 -2.19
C ALA A 11 17.45 -15.71 -0.80
N ALA A 12 17.77 -14.43 -0.62
CA ALA A 12 18.11 -13.86 0.69
C ALA A 12 16.91 -13.97 1.66
N LEU A 13 15.70 -13.65 1.19
CA LEU A 13 14.46 -13.84 1.97
C LEU A 13 14.28 -15.32 2.35
N PHE A 14 14.52 -16.27 1.43
CA PHE A 14 14.44 -17.69 1.72
C PHE A 14 15.43 -18.08 2.85
N CYS A 15 16.65 -17.58 2.80
CA CYS A 15 17.67 -17.84 3.84
C CYS A 15 17.20 -17.28 5.20
N GLY A 16 16.67 -16.08 5.24
CA GLY A 16 16.08 -15.48 6.46
C GLY A 16 14.92 -16.31 7.01
N CYS A 17 14.01 -16.74 6.15
CA CYS A 17 12.90 -17.64 6.53
C CYS A 17 13.38 -18.99 7.05
N ALA A 18 14.44 -19.54 6.47
CA ALA A 18 15.04 -20.80 6.94
C ALA A 18 15.62 -20.66 8.36
N VAL A 19 16.26 -19.52 8.68
CA VAL A 19 16.72 -19.21 10.03
C VAL A 19 15.54 -19.14 11.00
N LEU A 20 14.51 -18.37 10.67
CA LEU A 20 13.30 -18.22 11.50
C LEU A 20 12.64 -19.58 11.76
N THR A 21 12.55 -20.42 10.74
CA THR A 21 11.88 -21.74 10.87
C THR A 21 12.72 -22.76 11.64
N LEU A 22 13.99 -22.91 11.31
CA LEU A 22 14.79 -24.01 11.82
C LEU A 22 15.47 -23.68 13.14
N LYS A 23 15.79 -22.39 13.39
CA LYS A 23 16.47 -21.95 14.61
C LYS A 23 15.52 -21.25 15.57
N CYS A 24 14.66 -20.37 15.08
CA CYS A 24 13.72 -19.62 15.93
C CYS A 24 12.38 -20.34 16.12
N ARG A 25 12.14 -21.48 15.47
CA ARG A 25 10.90 -22.28 15.58
C ARG A 25 9.63 -21.57 15.12
N VAL A 26 9.75 -20.56 14.26
CA VAL A 26 8.59 -19.92 13.61
C VAL A 26 8.08 -20.88 12.52
N PRO A 27 6.77 -21.16 12.44
CA PRO A 27 6.22 -22.01 11.37
C PRO A 27 6.59 -21.50 9.98
N ALA A 28 6.97 -22.39 9.07
CA ALA A 28 7.44 -22.02 7.73
C ALA A 28 6.41 -21.25 6.91
N SER A 29 5.12 -21.40 7.19
CA SER A 29 4.03 -20.64 6.57
C SER A 29 3.91 -19.20 7.10
N ILE A 30 4.43 -18.91 8.31
CA ILE A 30 4.39 -17.59 8.93
C ILE A 30 5.71 -16.85 8.77
N ALA A 31 6.81 -17.61 8.65
CA ALA A 31 8.18 -17.07 8.55
C ALA A 31 8.33 -15.99 7.46
N PRO A 32 7.74 -16.11 6.24
CA PRO A 32 7.85 -15.06 5.23
C PRO A 32 7.25 -13.72 5.69
N LEU A 33 6.03 -13.73 6.24
CA LEU A 33 5.38 -12.51 6.71
C LEU A 33 6.15 -11.86 7.87
N THR A 34 6.64 -12.66 8.82
CA THR A 34 7.50 -12.18 9.92
C THR A 34 8.82 -11.60 9.39
N ALA A 35 9.48 -12.29 8.43
CA ALA A 35 10.75 -11.86 7.87
C ALA A 35 10.62 -10.54 7.11
N LEU A 36 9.65 -10.44 6.18
CA LEU A 36 9.39 -9.22 5.42
C LEU A 36 9.08 -8.05 6.34
N SER A 37 8.23 -8.26 7.34
CA SER A 37 7.87 -7.24 8.32
C SER A 37 9.09 -6.76 9.13
N ALA A 38 9.97 -7.68 9.54
CA ALA A 38 11.20 -7.35 10.26
C ALA A 38 12.20 -6.60 9.37
N ILE A 39 12.37 -7.02 8.11
CA ILE A 39 13.22 -6.34 7.12
C ILE A 39 12.74 -4.91 6.94
N VAL A 40 11.45 -4.70 6.69
CA VAL A 40 10.87 -3.36 6.51
C VAL A 40 11.05 -2.50 7.76
N ALA A 41 10.84 -3.04 8.96
CA ALA A 41 11.05 -2.30 10.20
C ALA A 41 12.51 -1.83 10.36
N VAL A 42 13.47 -2.70 10.07
CA VAL A 42 14.91 -2.35 10.12
C VAL A 42 15.25 -1.30 9.07
N LEU A 43 14.80 -1.47 7.83
CA LEU A 43 15.02 -0.49 6.77
C LEU A 43 14.37 0.86 7.08
N THR A 44 13.18 0.88 7.69
CA THR A 44 12.52 2.12 8.12
C THR A 44 13.38 2.89 9.12
N LEU A 45 13.87 2.21 10.16
CA LEU A 45 14.73 2.84 11.17
C LEU A 45 16.05 3.31 10.56
N ALA A 46 16.66 2.50 9.69
CA ALA A 46 17.90 2.83 9.01
C ALA A 46 17.74 4.01 8.04
N ALA A 47 16.64 4.06 7.31
CA ALA A 47 16.32 5.15 6.38
C ALA A 47 16.14 6.48 7.12
N MET A 48 15.40 6.47 8.22
CA MET A 48 15.25 7.65 9.10
C MET A 48 16.58 8.11 9.71
N ALA A 49 17.50 7.19 9.94
CA ALA A 49 18.85 7.49 10.43
C ALA A 49 19.85 7.89 9.31
N GLY A 50 19.43 7.92 8.04
CA GLY A 50 20.29 8.26 6.90
C GLY A 50 21.30 7.18 6.53
N VAL A 51 21.09 5.92 6.93
CA VAL A 51 22.00 4.79 6.70
C VAL A 51 21.32 3.63 5.95
N LEU A 52 20.39 3.95 5.04
CA LEU A 52 19.59 2.95 4.32
C LEU A 52 20.45 1.96 3.53
N TYR A 53 21.34 2.47 2.67
CA TYR A 53 22.19 1.66 1.80
C TYR A 53 23.06 0.65 2.56
N PRO A 54 23.89 1.06 3.55
CA PRO A 54 24.68 0.10 4.30
C PRO A 54 23.83 -0.87 5.14
N ALA A 55 22.65 -0.45 5.62
CA ALA A 55 21.74 -1.33 6.34
C ALA A 55 21.14 -2.40 5.43
N ALA A 56 20.80 -2.07 4.18
CA ALA A 56 20.33 -3.04 3.21
C ALA A 56 21.43 -4.10 2.91
N TRP A 57 22.65 -3.67 2.67
CA TRP A 57 23.78 -4.61 2.51
C TRP A 57 23.95 -5.54 3.73
N LEU A 58 23.88 -4.97 4.94
CA LEU A 58 24.00 -5.76 6.16
C LEU A 58 22.87 -6.79 6.27
N LEU A 59 21.63 -6.41 5.93
CA LEU A 59 20.50 -7.35 5.94
C LEU A 59 20.70 -8.50 4.95
N TYR A 60 21.16 -8.24 3.73
CA TYR A 60 21.47 -9.27 2.76
C TYR A 60 22.57 -10.21 3.25
N LEU A 61 23.64 -9.65 3.79
CA LEU A 61 24.74 -10.44 4.35
C LEU A 61 24.29 -11.31 5.53
N LEU A 62 23.46 -10.75 6.43
CA LEU A 62 22.91 -11.50 7.57
C LEU A 62 21.98 -12.63 7.11
N CYS A 63 21.11 -12.38 6.14
CA CYS A 63 20.25 -13.41 5.58
C CYS A 63 21.07 -14.55 4.95
N LEU A 64 22.04 -14.23 4.09
CA LEU A 64 22.88 -15.23 3.42
C LEU A 64 23.75 -15.99 4.41
N ALA A 65 24.42 -15.29 5.34
CA ALA A 65 25.22 -15.93 6.39
C ALA A 65 24.35 -16.85 7.27
N GLY A 66 23.15 -16.40 7.61
CA GLY A 66 22.15 -17.20 8.32
C GLY A 66 21.77 -18.47 7.55
N GLY A 67 21.55 -18.34 6.23
CA GLY A 67 21.28 -19.48 5.34
C GLY A 67 22.43 -20.50 5.33
N VAL A 68 23.68 -20.02 5.19
CA VAL A 68 24.89 -20.89 5.25
C VAL A 68 24.96 -21.55 6.62
N TRP A 69 24.78 -20.82 7.71
CA TRP A 69 24.78 -21.38 9.06
C TRP A 69 23.74 -22.49 9.24
N VAL A 70 22.50 -22.26 8.76
CA VAL A 70 21.42 -23.26 8.80
C VAL A 70 21.80 -24.47 7.95
N ALA A 71 22.29 -24.29 6.73
CA ALA A 71 22.69 -25.38 5.86
C ALA A 71 23.80 -26.23 6.49
N ALA A 72 24.80 -25.59 7.10
CA ALA A 72 25.88 -26.30 7.79
C ALA A 72 25.40 -27.06 9.03
N SER A 73 24.53 -26.42 9.86
CA SER A 73 24.09 -26.99 11.14
C SER A 73 22.96 -28.02 11.01
N CYS A 74 22.24 -28.03 9.88
CA CYS A 74 21.20 -29.03 9.58
C CYS A 74 21.66 -30.12 8.60
N ARG A 75 22.95 -30.18 8.28
CA ARG A 75 23.53 -31.17 7.37
C ARG A 75 23.26 -32.59 7.91
N GLY A 76 22.54 -33.42 7.13
CA GLY A 76 22.13 -34.75 7.54
C GLY A 76 20.83 -34.86 8.34
N SER A 77 20.17 -33.73 8.67
CA SER A 77 18.86 -33.74 9.32
C SER A 77 17.75 -34.02 8.31
N THR A 78 17.17 -35.22 8.34
CA THR A 78 16.06 -35.63 7.46
C THR A 78 14.77 -34.82 7.72
N GLY A 79 14.63 -34.22 8.89
CA GLY A 79 13.43 -33.41 9.27
C GLY A 79 13.48 -31.95 8.85
N ALA A 80 14.62 -31.39 8.46
CA ALA A 80 14.73 -29.95 8.12
C ALA A 80 13.88 -29.59 6.90
N ALA A 81 13.93 -30.36 5.82
CA ALA A 81 13.13 -30.14 4.63
C ALA A 81 11.62 -30.24 4.92
N GLN A 82 11.20 -31.18 5.77
CA GLN A 82 9.79 -31.32 6.16
C GLN A 82 9.28 -30.11 6.94
N ARG A 83 10.15 -29.49 7.75
CA ARG A 83 9.81 -28.28 8.51
C ARG A 83 9.77 -27.02 7.62
N LEU A 84 10.63 -26.92 6.60
CA LEU A 84 10.69 -25.80 5.67
C LEU A 84 9.55 -25.83 4.65
N PHE A 85 9.20 -27.01 4.13
CA PHE A 85 8.22 -27.17 3.04
C PHE A 85 6.89 -27.71 3.56
N THR A 86 6.13 -26.85 4.24
CA THR A 86 4.73 -27.07 4.57
C THR A 86 3.83 -26.62 3.40
N PRO A 87 2.54 -27.03 3.31
CA PRO A 87 1.66 -26.56 2.24
C PRO A 87 1.60 -25.04 2.10
N GLY A 88 1.53 -24.30 3.20
CA GLY A 88 1.53 -22.85 3.16
C GLY A 88 2.84 -22.24 2.65
N SER A 89 4.00 -22.79 3.06
CA SER A 89 5.28 -22.29 2.55
C SER A 89 5.53 -22.68 1.08
N VAL A 90 5.08 -23.87 0.65
CA VAL A 90 5.15 -24.27 -0.77
C VAL A 90 4.28 -23.36 -1.63
N LEU A 91 3.05 -23.03 -1.16
CA LEU A 91 2.21 -22.05 -1.81
C LEU A 91 2.93 -20.72 -1.96
N PHE A 92 3.51 -20.21 -0.87
CA PHE A 92 4.23 -18.94 -0.86
C PHE A 92 5.35 -18.90 -1.90
N TRP A 93 6.28 -19.86 -1.82
CA TRP A 93 7.43 -19.88 -2.72
C TRP A 93 7.04 -20.14 -4.18
N GLY A 94 6.02 -20.97 -4.41
CA GLY A 94 5.47 -21.21 -5.74
C GLY A 94 4.90 -19.95 -6.36
N MET A 95 4.05 -19.21 -5.63
CA MET A 95 3.47 -17.95 -6.10
C MET A 95 4.53 -16.86 -6.24
N ALA A 96 5.42 -16.70 -5.25
CA ALA A 96 6.48 -15.69 -5.30
C ALA A 96 7.36 -15.87 -6.54
N LEU A 97 7.78 -17.11 -6.84
CA LEU A 97 8.58 -17.39 -8.04
C LEU A 97 7.80 -17.18 -9.33
N ALA A 98 6.55 -17.69 -9.39
CA ALA A 98 5.71 -17.59 -10.59
C ALA A 98 5.42 -16.12 -10.94
N PHE A 99 5.06 -15.29 -9.95
CA PHE A 99 4.76 -13.87 -10.18
C PHE A 99 6.03 -13.06 -10.45
N THR A 100 7.17 -13.39 -9.84
CA THR A 100 8.46 -12.76 -10.19
C THR A 100 8.79 -12.97 -11.67
N ILE A 101 8.63 -14.22 -12.17
CA ILE A 101 8.86 -14.53 -13.58
C ILE A 101 7.81 -13.84 -14.47
N TYR A 102 6.54 -13.88 -14.06
CA TYR A 102 5.45 -13.25 -14.79
C TYR A 102 5.67 -11.74 -14.95
N PHE A 103 5.97 -11.01 -13.89
CA PHE A 103 6.24 -9.58 -13.97
C PHE A 103 7.51 -9.25 -14.74
N PHE A 104 8.55 -10.07 -14.62
CA PHE A 104 9.74 -9.92 -15.45
C PHE A 104 9.43 -10.03 -16.95
N VAL A 105 8.57 -10.96 -17.34
CA VAL A 105 8.16 -11.15 -18.75
C VAL A 105 7.19 -10.07 -19.19
N ARG A 106 6.25 -9.68 -18.32
CA ARG A 106 5.15 -8.76 -18.62
C ARG A 106 5.61 -7.30 -18.60
N GLN A 107 6.58 -6.96 -17.76
CA GLN A 107 7.07 -5.59 -17.57
C GLN A 107 5.94 -4.59 -17.32
N PRO A 108 5.03 -4.82 -16.31
CA PRO A 108 4.01 -3.85 -15.98
C PRO A 108 4.62 -2.53 -15.52
N MET A 109 3.92 -1.45 -15.81
CA MET A 109 4.34 -0.08 -15.52
C MET A 109 3.35 0.61 -14.59
N ALA A 110 3.82 1.64 -13.89
CA ALA A 110 2.95 2.55 -13.16
C ALA A 110 2.14 3.40 -14.15
N THR A 111 0.82 3.42 -14.00
CA THR A 111 -0.11 4.07 -14.92
C THR A 111 -1.06 5.04 -14.21
N ASP A 112 -1.42 4.76 -12.96
CA ASP A 112 -2.40 5.53 -12.24
C ASP A 112 -1.83 6.82 -11.64
N PHE A 113 -2.68 7.85 -11.51
CA PHE A 113 -2.33 9.15 -10.93
C PHE A 113 -1.62 9.06 -9.58
N ASP A 114 -2.19 8.32 -8.61
CA ASP A 114 -1.57 8.16 -7.27
C ASP A 114 -0.27 7.32 -7.33
N GLU A 115 -0.10 6.45 -8.32
CA GLU A 115 1.16 5.72 -8.50
C GLU A 115 2.27 6.68 -8.92
N LEU A 116 2.00 7.48 -9.96
CA LEU A 116 2.97 8.42 -10.52
C LEU A 116 3.25 9.60 -9.60
N SER A 117 2.24 10.06 -8.85
CA SER A 117 2.38 11.21 -7.95
C SER A 117 2.92 10.85 -6.55
N LEU A 118 2.67 9.64 -6.06
CA LEU A 118 2.94 9.25 -4.67
C LEU A 118 3.74 7.96 -4.53
N TRP A 119 3.11 6.82 -4.90
CA TRP A 119 3.56 5.52 -4.43
C TRP A 119 4.79 5.02 -5.18
N ALA A 120 4.73 4.95 -6.51
CA ALA A 120 5.85 4.50 -7.34
C ALA A 120 6.97 5.55 -7.35
N THR A 121 6.63 6.84 -7.28
CA THR A 121 7.59 7.95 -7.16
C THR A 121 8.43 7.83 -5.89
N ALA A 122 7.81 7.54 -4.74
CA ALA A 122 8.55 7.31 -3.50
C ALA A 122 9.54 6.14 -3.62
N VAL A 123 9.15 5.06 -4.32
CA VAL A 123 10.04 3.92 -4.58
C VAL A 123 11.18 4.30 -5.52
N LYS A 124 10.88 4.99 -6.64
CA LYS A 124 11.87 5.40 -7.63
C LYS A 124 12.94 6.28 -7.01
N ILE A 125 12.52 7.31 -6.29
CA ILE A 125 13.42 8.23 -5.60
C ILE A 125 14.30 7.50 -4.57
N THR A 126 13.67 6.63 -3.75
CA THR A 126 14.41 5.83 -2.77
C THR A 126 15.46 4.96 -3.45
N LYS A 127 15.13 4.34 -4.58
CA LYS A 127 16.06 3.45 -5.29
C LYS A 127 17.17 4.20 -5.99
N VAL A 128 16.85 5.31 -6.67
CA VAL A 128 17.85 6.10 -7.41
C VAL A 128 18.86 6.74 -6.47
N ASN A 129 18.42 7.22 -5.30
CA ASN A 129 19.28 7.89 -4.33
C ASN A 129 19.88 6.95 -3.26
N ASP A 130 19.45 5.69 -3.20
CA ASP A 130 19.74 4.76 -2.10
C ASP A 130 19.51 5.38 -0.71
N SER A 131 18.54 6.28 -0.62
CA SER A 131 18.18 7.04 0.57
C SER A 131 16.67 7.23 0.65
N LEU A 132 16.18 7.74 1.80
CA LEU A 132 14.75 7.95 1.97
C LEU A 132 14.23 9.07 1.07
N TYR A 133 13.20 8.79 0.28
CA TYR A 133 12.55 9.74 -0.63
C TYR A 133 12.14 11.06 0.05
N ALA A 134 11.76 11.02 1.33
CA ALA A 134 11.30 12.19 2.07
C ALA A 134 12.38 13.29 2.27
N THR A 135 13.65 12.97 2.06
CA THR A 135 14.77 13.92 2.16
C THR A 135 15.27 14.43 0.81
N ALA A 136 14.75 13.87 -0.28
CA ALA A 136 15.10 14.32 -1.62
C ALA A 136 14.34 15.61 -1.98
N GLU A 137 14.89 16.36 -2.92
CA GLU A 137 14.12 17.40 -3.59
C GLU A 137 13.08 16.70 -4.48
N LEU A 138 11.82 17.03 -4.27
CA LEU A 138 10.69 16.32 -4.89
C LEU A 138 9.89 17.28 -5.76
N GLY A 139 9.47 16.78 -6.92
CA GLY A 139 8.43 17.43 -7.71
C GLY A 139 7.02 17.35 -7.07
N THR A 140 6.80 16.42 -6.12
CA THR A 140 5.50 16.24 -5.46
C THR A 140 5.65 16.21 -3.94
N PRO A 141 5.23 17.27 -3.20
CA PRO A 141 5.49 17.39 -1.76
C PRO A 141 4.73 16.38 -0.91
N TRP A 142 3.54 15.94 -1.34
CA TRP A 142 2.75 14.97 -0.59
C TRP A 142 3.36 13.57 -0.58
N ALA A 143 4.27 13.24 -1.49
CA ALA A 143 5.02 12.00 -1.43
C ALA A 143 5.93 11.95 -0.18
N ALA A 144 6.48 13.09 0.25
CA ALA A 144 7.43 13.17 1.37
C ALA A 144 6.86 12.69 2.71
N THR A 145 5.56 12.82 2.92
CA THR A 145 4.90 12.47 4.18
C THR A 145 4.26 11.07 4.20
N GLN A 146 4.31 10.35 3.08
CA GLN A 146 3.77 8.99 3.02
C GLN A 146 4.56 8.02 3.91
N ASN A 147 3.88 6.98 4.42
CA ASN A 147 4.56 5.99 5.25
C ASN A 147 5.54 5.14 4.41
N PRO A 148 6.77 4.91 4.90
CA PRO A 148 7.84 4.31 4.11
C PRO A 148 7.80 2.78 4.00
N GLY A 149 6.85 2.11 4.65
CA GLY A 149 6.84 0.66 4.73
C GLY A 149 6.83 -0.05 3.39
N LEU A 150 5.93 0.35 2.49
CA LEU A 150 5.83 -0.25 1.16
C LEU A 150 6.97 0.20 0.22
N PRO A 151 7.33 1.49 0.14
CA PRO A 151 8.51 1.90 -0.62
C PRO A 151 9.79 1.16 -0.23
N LEU A 152 10.04 0.96 1.07
CA LEU A 152 11.21 0.23 1.57
C LEU A 152 11.12 -1.29 1.32
N LEU A 153 9.92 -1.86 1.30
CA LEU A 153 9.71 -3.23 0.85
C LEU A 153 10.10 -3.38 -0.62
N ALA A 154 9.61 -2.50 -1.49
CA ALA A 154 9.97 -2.50 -2.90
C ALA A 154 11.47 -2.23 -3.11
N TYR A 155 12.07 -1.33 -2.34
CA TYR A 155 13.50 -1.07 -2.34
C TYR A 155 14.31 -2.34 -2.03
N PHE A 156 13.90 -3.15 -1.06
CA PHE A 156 14.55 -4.43 -0.77
C PHE A 156 14.60 -5.32 -2.02
N PHE A 157 13.52 -5.47 -2.77
CA PHE A 157 13.49 -6.30 -3.98
C PHE A 157 14.19 -5.66 -5.20
N GLN A 158 14.45 -4.36 -5.16
CA GLN A 158 15.16 -3.62 -6.19
C GLN A 158 16.61 -3.28 -5.82
N PHE A 159 17.07 -3.70 -4.64
CA PHE A 159 18.39 -3.31 -4.11
C PHE A 159 19.52 -3.60 -5.11
N PHE A 160 19.52 -4.75 -5.72
CA PHE A 160 20.42 -5.09 -6.81
C PHE A 160 19.81 -4.71 -8.17
N GLY A 161 20.63 -4.18 -9.08
CA GLY A 161 20.20 -3.74 -10.39
C GLY A 161 19.55 -2.35 -10.41
N ASP A 162 19.03 -1.96 -11.56
CA ASP A 162 18.43 -0.65 -11.77
C ASP A 162 16.97 -0.60 -11.30
N TYR A 163 16.42 0.61 -11.20
CA TYR A 163 15.01 0.80 -10.95
C TYR A 163 14.16 0.23 -12.10
N ALA A 164 13.08 -0.44 -11.76
CA ALA A 164 12.04 -0.84 -12.72
C ALA A 164 10.69 -1.00 -12.00
N ASP A 165 9.62 -0.50 -12.63
CA ASP A 165 8.26 -0.50 -12.05
C ASP A 165 7.79 -1.91 -11.66
N TRP A 166 8.00 -2.90 -12.54
CA TRP A 166 7.58 -4.29 -12.31
C TRP A 166 8.14 -4.90 -11.02
N LYS A 167 9.28 -4.43 -10.54
CA LYS A 167 9.89 -4.90 -9.29
C LYS A 167 9.15 -4.41 -8.05
N ILE A 168 8.42 -3.28 -8.16
CA ILE A 168 7.53 -2.79 -7.10
C ILE A 168 6.47 -3.86 -6.85
N TYR A 169 5.81 -4.30 -7.91
CA TYR A 169 4.73 -5.29 -7.84
C TYR A 169 5.21 -6.64 -7.34
N VAL A 170 6.44 -7.06 -7.72
CA VAL A 170 7.05 -8.25 -7.12
C VAL A 170 7.13 -8.14 -5.60
N GLY A 171 7.61 -7.03 -5.07
CA GLY A 171 7.74 -6.83 -3.62
C GLY A 171 6.38 -6.87 -2.91
N TYR A 172 5.39 -6.20 -3.48
CA TYR A 172 4.05 -6.11 -2.88
C TYR A 172 3.32 -7.45 -2.94
N ASP A 173 3.39 -8.15 -4.06
CA ASP A 173 2.72 -9.44 -4.21
C ASP A 173 3.38 -10.54 -3.36
N ILE A 174 4.68 -10.51 -3.18
CA ILE A 174 5.37 -11.38 -2.23
C ILE A 174 4.84 -11.13 -0.80
N LEU A 175 4.54 -9.89 -0.43
CA LEU A 175 3.87 -9.60 0.84
C LEU A 175 2.46 -10.21 0.88
N TYR A 176 1.66 -10.10 -0.19
CA TYR A 176 0.32 -10.72 -0.27
C TYR A 176 0.40 -12.23 -0.07
N PHE A 177 1.29 -12.89 -0.80
CA PHE A 177 1.46 -14.34 -0.71
C PHE A 177 1.95 -14.79 0.66
N SER A 178 2.72 -13.96 1.37
CA SER A 178 3.13 -14.24 2.75
C SER A 178 1.94 -14.23 3.71
N VAL A 179 0.96 -13.36 3.49
CA VAL A 179 -0.32 -13.34 4.24
C VAL A 179 -1.14 -14.58 3.91
N PHE A 180 -1.24 -14.95 2.63
CA PHE A 180 -1.96 -16.15 2.22
C PHE A 180 -1.37 -17.41 2.85
N ALA A 181 -0.05 -17.51 2.87
CA ALA A 181 0.64 -18.60 3.55
C ALA A 181 0.34 -18.65 5.05
N ALA A 182 0.30 -17.49 5.72
CA ALA A 182 -0.03 -17.40 7.14
C ALA A 182 -1.48 -17.84 7.44
N VAL A 183 -2.44 -17.49 6.58
CA VAL A 183 -3.86 -17.91 6.70
C VAL A 183 -4.00 -19.42 6.52
N VAL A 184 -3.34 -20.00 5.51
CA VAL A 184 -3.31 -21.46 5.33
C VAL A 184 -2.64 -22.12 6.54
N GLY A 185 -1.70 -21.42 7.18
CA GLY A 185 -1.09 -21.85 8.43
C GLY A 185 -0.24 -23.11 8.27
N ALA A 186 -0.24 -23.96 9.32
CA ALA A 186 0.47 -25.22 9.34
C ALA A 186 -0.40 -26.39 8.85
N VAL A 187 -1.10 -26.22 7.71
CA VAL A 187 -1.93 -27.28 7.12
C VAL A 187 -1.05 -28.50 6.88
N PRO A 188 -1.38 -29.70 7.44
CA PRO A 188 -0.66 -30.91 7.16
C PRO A 188 -0.73 -31.27 5.68
N ARG A 189 0.31 -31.93 5.16
CA ARG A 189 0.40 -32.31 3.74
C ARG A 189 -0.78 -33.15 3.27
N GLU A 190 -1.36 -33.94 4.17
CA GLU A 190 -2.51 -34.81 3.90
C GLU A 190 -3.80 -34.03 3.68
N LYS A 191 -3.83 -32.74 4.04
CA LYS A 191 -5.02 -31.86 3.97
C LYS A 191 -5.05 -30.93 2.76
N TRP A 192 -4.44 -31.34 1.65
CA TRP A 192 -4.42 -30.58 0.38
C TRP A 192 -5.82 -30.18 -0.10
N ARG A 193 -6.86 -31.00 0.22
CA ARG A 193 -8.28 -30.73 -0.12
C ARG A 193 -8.82 -29.46 0.52
N VAL A 194 -8.19 -28.97 1.59
CA VAL A 194 -8.51 -27.69 2.23
C VAL A 194 -7.56 -26.61 1.76
N ALA A 195 -6.28 -26.91 1.68
CA ALA A 195 -5.23 -25.95 1.35
C ALA A 195 -5.40 -25.34 -0.06
N VAL A 196 -5.69 -26.15 -1.06
CA VAL A 196 -5.84 -25.68 -2.45
C VAL A 196 -7.06 -24.78 -2.64
N PRO A 197 -8.29 -25.18 -2.24
CA PRO A 197 -9.42 -24.27 -2.33
C PRO A 197 -9.25 -23.00 -1.50
N MET A 198 -8.65 -23.09 -0.31
CA MET A 198 -8.36 -21.92 0.53
C MET A 198 -7.39 -20.96 -0.19
N ALA A 199 -6.35 -21.49 -0.85
CA ALA A 199 -5.45 -20.69 -1.65
C ALA A 199 -6.17 -19.98 -2.81
N ALA A 200 -7.10 -20.66 -3.47
CA ALA A 200 -7.91 -20.05 -4.51
C ALA A 200 -8.83 -18.94 -3.98
N VAL A 201 -9.45 -19.13 -2.80
CA VAL A 201 -10.21 -18.07 -2.14
C VAL A 201 -9.31 -16.87 -1.85
N LEU A 202 -8.16 -17.10 -1.24
CA LEU A 202 -7.22 -16.04 -0.87
C LEU A 202 -6.72 -15.26 -2.08
N TRP A 203 -6.42 -15.95 -3.17
CA TRP A 203 -6.03 -15.30 -4.42
C TRP A 203 -7.12 -14.41 -5.01
N CYS A 204 -8.40 -14.80 -4.83
CA CYS A 204 -9.53 -13.97 -5.26
C CYS A 204 -9.83 -12.78 -4.34
N VAL A 205 -9.36 -12.77 -3.09
CA VAL A 205 -9.71 -11.72 -2.10
C VAL A 205 -9.39 -10.30 -2.58
N PRO A 206 -8.19 -9.98 -3.10
CA PRO A 206 -7.91 -8.65 -3.58
C PRO A 206 -8.87 -8.18 -4.66
N PHE A 207 -9.18 -9.03 -5.65
CA PHE A 207 -10.16 -8.71 -6.69
C PHE A 207 -11.58 -8.57 -6.17
N PHE A 208 -11.96 -9.40 -5.20
CA PHE A 208 -13.33 -9.52 -4.74
C PHE A 208 -13.82 -8.30 -3.99
N PHE A 209 -12.91 -7.59 -3.33
CA PHE A 209 -13.20 -6.43 -2.50
C PHE A 209 -12.74 -5.10 -3.11
N THR A 210 -12.18 -5.07 -4.31
CA THR A 210 -11.80 -3.81 -4.96
C THR A 210 -12.96 -3.19 -5.71
N ASN A 211 -12.88 -1.88 -5.93
CA ASN A 211 -13.91 -1.11 -6.60
C ASN A 211 -13.85 -1.29 -8.12
N TYR A 212 -15.00 -1.42 -8.76
CA TYR A 212 -15.15 -1.72 -10.18
C TYR A 212 -15.75 -0.55 -10.97
N ASN A 213 -15.22 0.62 -10.85
CA ASN A 213 -15.75 1.72 -11.65
C ASN A 213 -15.18 1.83 -13.06
N HIS A 214 -14.08 1.13 -13.37
CA HIS A 214 -13.43 1.20 -14.67
C HIS A 214 -12.91 -0.15 -15.14
N THR A 215 -12.80 -0.32 -16.45
CA THR A 215 -12.23 -1.50 -17.13
C THR A 215 -10.73 -1.71 -16.82
N ILE A 216 -10.06 -0.71 -16.32
CA ILE A 216 -8.63 -0.64 -15.97
C ILE A 216 -8.28 -1.49 -14.73
N TYR A 217 -9.21 -1.74 -13.83
CA TYR A 217 -8.95 -2.31 -12.49
C TYR A 217 -8.54 -3.77 -12.42
N LEU A 218 -8.59 -4.46 -13.51
CA LEU A 218 -8.14 -5.85 -13.53
C LEU A 218 -6.61 -5.96 -13.48
N THR A 219 -5.93 -4.96 -14.02
CA THR A 219 -4.49 -4.86 -13.98
C THR A 219 -4.01 -4.37 -12.62
N THR A 220 -4.78 -3.52 -11.95
CA THR A 220 -4.36 -2.80 -10.74
C THR A 220 -4.35 -3.64 -9.47
N THR A 221 -5.06 -4.74 -9.38
CA THR A 221 -5.16 -5.50 -8.12
C THR A 221 -3.86 -6.16 -7.68
N TYR A 222 -3.10 -6.73 -8.62
CA TYR A 222 -1.77 -7.32 -8.39
C TYR A 222 -0.66 -6.53 -9.07
N MET A 223 -1.00 -5.56 -9.92
CA MET A 223 -0.06 -4.67 -10.60
C MET A 223 -0.35 -3.23 -10.17
N THR A 224 -0.24 -2.96 -8.89
CA THR A 224 -0.48 -1.64 -8.31
C THR A 224 0.47 -1.35 -7.16
N SER A 225 0.88 -0.10 -7.05
CA SER A 225 1.65 0.40 -5.90
C SER A 225 0.78 0.99 -4.79
N TYR A 226 -0.55 0.94 -4.90
CA TYR A 226 -1.47 1.44 -3.88
C TYR A 226 -1.38 0.65 -2.56
N GLY A 227 -1.42 1.39 -1.45
CA GLY A 227 -1.31 0.82 -0.11
C GLY A 227 -2.58 0.19 0.46
N ASP A 228 -3.74 0.29 -0.21
CA ASP A 228 -5.04 -0.06 0.36
C ASP A 228 -5.25 -1.58 0.51
N VAL A 229 -4.90 -2.35 -0.50
CA VAL A 229 -4.97 -3.82 -0.47
C VAL A 229 -3.96 -4.40 0.54
N PRO A 230 -2.65 -4.06 0.48
CA PRO A 230 -1.69 -4.56 1.46
C PRO A 230 -2.03 -4.15 2.90
N ALA A 231 -2.63 -2.98 3.12
CA ALA A 231 -3.11 -2.56 4.43
C ALA A 231 -4.12 -3.54 5.02
N GLY A 232 -5.14 -3.89 4.25
CA GLY A 232 -6.13 -4.87 4.64
C GLY A 232 -5.53 -6.25 4.84
N LEU A 233 -4.72 -6.72 3.90
CA LEU A 233 -4.10 -8.04 3.96
C LEU A 233 -3.21 -8.19 5.20
N VAL A 234 -2.35 -7.22 5.50
CA VAL A 234 -1.45 -7.29 6.66
C VAL A 234 -2.23 -7.18 7.97
N PHE A 235 -3.27 -6.34 8.05
CA PHE A 235 -4.17 -6.27 9.19
C PHE A 235 -4.78 -7.63 9.51
N GLY A 236 -5.47 -8.25 8.57
CA GLY A 236 -6.07 -9.57 8.76
C GLY A 236 -5.03 -10.67 8.93
N GLY A 237 -3.92 -10.56 8.19
CA GLY A 237 -2.77 -11.48 8.24
C GLY A 237 -2.07 -11.52 9.59
N ALA A 238 -1.97 -10.39 10.30
CA ALA A 238 -1.41 -10.34 11.66
C ALA A 238 -2.21 -11.21 12.64
N VAL A 239 -3.54 -11.10 12.61
CA VAL A 239 -4.41 -11.90 13.49
C VAL A 239 -4.45 -13.37 13.04
N ALA A 240 -4.48 -13.64 11.74
CA ALA A 240 -4.41 -15.01 11.21
C ALA A 240 -3.09 -15.69 11.57
N ALA A 241 -1.95 -14.99 11.43
CA ALA A 241 -0.65 -15.48 11.87
C ALA A 241 -0.62 -15.77 13.37
N TRP A 242 -1.18 -14.88 14.20
CA TRP A 242 -1.32 -15.09 15.62
C TRP A 242 -2.11 -16.36 15.95
N LEU A 243 -3.25 -16.56 15.30
CA LEU A 243 -4.07 -17.75 15.50
C LEU A 243 -3.31 -19.04 15.15
N ALA A 244 -2.52 -19.02 14.09
CA ALA A 244 -1.69 -20.14 13.67
C ALA A 244 -0.49 -20.36 14.63
N LEU A 245 0.17 -19.30 15.12
CA LEU A 245 1.24 -19.37 16.11
C LEU A 245 0.75 -20.03 17.42
N ARG A 246 -0.46 -19.70 17.85
CA ARG A 246 -1.08 -20.25 19.06
C ARG A 246 -1.38 -21.76 18.98
N GLN A 247 -1.48 -22.32 17.81
CA GLN A 247 -1.66 -23.77 17.61
C GLN A 247 -0.36 -24.57 17.66
N SER A 248 0.75 -23.88 17.56
CA SER A 248 2.09 -24.46 17.61
C SER A 248 2.82 -23.97 18.86
N SER A 249 3.87 -24.65 19.29
CA SER A 249 4.75 -24.14 20.35
C SER A 249 5.68 -23.02 19.85
N ALA A 250 5.22 -22.23 18.90
CA ALA A 250 5.98 -21.18 18.25
C ALA A 250 6.12 -19.95 19.15
N PRO A 251 7.18 -19.16 18.95
CA PRO A 251 7.42 -17.97 19.75
C PRO A 251 6.38 -16.87 19.42
N LYS A 252 5.70 -16.37 20.44
CA LYS A 252 4.67 -15.33 20.32
C LYS A 252 5.20 -14.03 19.70
N TRP A 253 6.47 -13.70 19.94
CA TRP A 253 7.09 -12.48 19.42
C TRP A 253 7.07 -12.36 17.88
N ALA A 254 6.90 -13.47 17.16
CA ALA A 254 6.89 -13.47 15.70
C ALA A 254 5.75 -12.62 15.10
N VAL A 255 4.69 -12.28 15.88
CA VAL A 255 3.61 -11.39 15.44
C VAL A 255 3.99 -9.90 15.55
N LEU A 256 4.93 -9.52 16.43
CA LEU A 256 5.24 -8.11 16.70
C LEU A 256 5.73 -7.32 15.48
N PRO A 257 6.66 -7.84 14.65
CA PRO A 257 7.05 -7.16 13.42
C PRO A 257 5.87 -6.96 12.46
N ILE A 258 4.92 -7.92 12.41
CA ILE A 258 3.75 -7.84 11.53
C ILE A 258 2.81 -6.72 11.99
N LEU A 259 2.61 -6.55 13.31
CA LEU A 259 1.86 -5.44 13.87
C LEU A 259 2.54 -4.09 13.59
N ALA A 260 3.86 -4.03 13.67
CA ALA A 260 4.63 -2.84 13.31
C ALA A 260 4.47 -2.48 11.83
N LEU A 261 4.59 -3.48 10.93
CA LEU A 261 4.38 -3.27 9.50
C LEU A 261 2.97 -2.76 9.20
N SER A 262 1.94 -3.31 9.87
CA SER A 262 0.56 -2.86 9.68
C SER A 262 0.37 -1.36 9.91
N ALA A 263 1.13 -0.76 10.84
CA ALA A 263 1.11 0.69 11.09
C ALA A 263 2.00 1.50 10.14
N ASN A 264 2.85 0.84 9.35
CA ASN A 264 3.86 1.48 8.50
C ASN A 264 3.50 1.46 7.00
N ILE A 265 2.34 0.95 6.64
CA ILE A 265 1.90 0.86 5.24
C ILE A 265 1.36 2.21 4.75
N LYS A 266 0.48 2.83 5.54
CA LYS A 266 -0.22 4.08 5.21
C LYS A 266 -0.63 4.77 6.51
N ALA A 267 -0.76 6.08 6.53
CA ALA A 267 -1.05 6.82 7.77
C ALA A 267 -2.36 6.34 8.46
N ASN A 268 -3.40 6.08 7.69
CA ASN A 268 -4.69 5.60 8.21
C ASN A 268 -4.67 4.14 8.69
N THR A 269 -3.65 3.35 8.34
CA THR A 269 -3.54 1.93 8.73
C THR A 269 -3.13 1.76 10.19
N PHE A 270 -2.69 2.81 10.85
CA PHE A 270 -2.39 2.78 12.28
C PHE A 270 -3.59 2.30 13.10
N VAL A 271 -4.81 2.72 12.74
CA VAL A 271 -6.04 2.25 13.42
C VAL A 271 -6.23 0.75 13.22
N LEU A 272 -5.99 0.24 12.01
CA LEU A 272 -6.06 -1.19 11.72
C LEU A 272 -5.03 -1.98 12.54
N ALA A 273 -3.82 -1.44 12.68
CA ALA A 273 -2.77 -2.05 13.49
C ALA A 273 -3.15 -2.12 14.99
N LEU A 274 -3.79 -1.07 15.52
CA LEU A 274 -4.30 -1.08 16.89
C LEU A 274 -5.44 -2.07 17.07
N VAL A 275 -6.33 -2.22 16.10
CA VAL A 275 -7.38 -3.25 16.12
C VAL A 275 -6.75 -4.65 16.14
N ALA A 276 -5.77 -4.92 15.26
CA ALA A 276 -5.05 -6.19 15.26
C ALA A 276 -4.37 -6.47 16.60
N ALA A 277 -3.65 -5.48 17.15
CA ALA A 277 -3.00 -5.59 18.46
C ALA A 277 -3.99 -5.86 19.58
N GLY A 278 -5.15 -5.20 19.56
CA GLY A 278 -6.24 -5.41 20.52
C GLY A 278 -6.81 -6.82 20.43
N LEU A 279 -7.10 -7.33 19.24
CA LEU A 279 -7.59 -8.69 19.03
C LEU A 279 -6.59 -9.74 19.51
N VAL A 280 -5.29 -9.54 19.20
CA VAL A 280 -4.21 -10.42 19.68
C VAL A 280 -4.09 -10.38 21.21
N ALA A 281 -4.12 -9.21 21.82
CA ALA A 281 -4.03 -9.04 23.27
C ALA A 281 -5.22 -9.65 23.99
N VAL A 282 -6.45 -9.41 23.52
CA VAL A 282 -7.67 -9.99 24.10
C VAL A 282 -7.65 -11.52 24.01
N ASP A 283 -7.22 -12.05 22.85
CA ASP A 283 -7.10 -13.50 22.69
C ASP A 283 -6.08 -14.12 23.67
N GLU A 284 -4.93 -13.46 23.86
CA GLU A 284 -3.93 -13.87 24.82
C GLU A 284 -4.49 -13.86 26.26
N TRP A 285 -5.23 -12.81 26.63
CA TRP A 285 -5.79 -12.67 27.95
C TRP A 285 -6.89 -13.71 28.26
N LEU A 286 -7.81 -13.93 27.31
CA LEU A 286 -8.99 -14.78 27.56
C LEU A 286 -8.71 -16.27 27.33
N PHE A 287 -7.76 -16.60 26.44
CA PHE A 287 -7.57 -17.97 25.97
C PHE A 287 -6.13 -18.50 26.14
N ALA A 288 -5.30 -17.91 27.00
CA ALA A 288 -3.99 -18.48 27.30
C ALA A 288 -4.12 -19.83 28.02
N ASP A 289 -3.18 -20.74 27.76
CA ASP A 289 -3.18 -22.12 28.26
C ASP A 289 -2.46 -22.30 29.60
N ASP A 290 -2.10 -21.20 30.27
CA ASP A 290 -1.35 -21.21 31.52
C ASP A 290 -2.25 -21.76 32.65
N GLY A 291 -1.81 -22.81 33.31
CA GLY A 291 -2.59 -23.48 34.37
C GLY A 291 -2.82 -22.60 35.59
N ASP A 292 -2.02 -21.57 35.84
CA ASP A 292 -2.19 -20.60 36.91
C ASP A 292 -2.32 -19.17 36.32
N PHE A 293 -3.50 -18.58 36.54
CA PHE A 293 -3.79 -17.21 36.08
C PHE A 293 -2.83 -16.17 36.67
N LYS A 294 -2.50 -16.33 37.99
CA LYS A 294 -1.60 -15.35 38.67
C LYS A 294 -0.18 -15.42 38.16
N ALA A 295 0.35 -16.61 37.89
CA ALA A 295 1.68 -16.80 37.35
C ALA A 295 1.78 -16.31 35.92
N GLY A 296 0.70 -16.36 35.13
CA GLY A 296 0.63 -15.86 33.77
C GLY A 296 0.40 -14.34 33.63
N LEU A 297 0.06 -13.62 34.69
CA LEU A 297 -0.36 -12.22 34.64
C LEU A 297 0.72 -11.30 34.03
N LEU A 298 1.92 -11.35 34.58
CA LEU A 298 3.03 -10.47 34.16
C LEU A 298 3.47 -10.75 32.71
N PRO A 299 3.71 -12.00 32.27
CA PRO A 299 4.02 -12.30 30.89
C PRO A 299 2.91 -11.89 29.90
N ARG A 300 1.64 -12.07 30.25
CA ARG A 300 0.50 -11.67 29.41
C ARG A 300 0.43 -10.16 29.27
N THR A 301 0.56 -9.42 30.39
CA THR A 301 0.60 -7.96 30.37
C THR A 301 1.78 -7.45 29.55
N GLY A 302 2.97 -7.99 29.78
CA GLY A 302 4.17 -7.61 29.01
C GLY A 302 4.01 -7.86 27.51
N PHE A 303 3.46 -9.01 27.14
CA PHE A 303 3.21 -9.30 25.72
C PHE A 303 2.12 -8.39 25.13
N SER A 304 1.03 -8.13 25.84
CA SER A 304 -0.02 -7.20 25.38
C SER A 304 0.53 -5.79 25.21
N VAL A 305 1.35 -5.31 26.15
CA VAL A 305 2.04 -4.02 26.01
C VAL A 305 2.92 -4.02 24.76
N ALA A 306 3.68 -5.09 24.51
CA ALA A 306 4.52 -5.20 23.32
C ALA A 306 3.71 -5.18 22.00
N CYS A 307 2.50 -5.81 22.00
CA CYS A 307 1.60 -5.79 20.84
C CYS A 307 1.14 -4.37 20.47
N PHE A 308 0.87 -3.52 21.45
CA PHE A 308 0.53 -2.11 21.20
C PHE A 308 1.77 -1.25 20.97
N ALA A 309 2.86 -1.52 21.71
CA ALA A 309 4.10 -0.72 21.59
C ALA A 309 4.71 -0.83 20.20
N ALA A 310 4.65 -1.99 19.53
CA ALA A 310 5.25 -2.19 18.21
C ALA A 310 4.65 -1.25 17.14
N PRO A 311 3.33 -1.21 16.89
CA PRO A 311 2.74 -0.27 15.94
C PRO A 311 2.83 1.18 16.41
N MET A 312 2.68 1.46 17.72
CA MET A 312 2.77 2.80 18.27
C MET A 312 4.18 3.39 18.12
N ALA A 313 5.21 2.59 18.31
CA ALA A 313 6.59 3.05 18.15
C ALA A 313 6.88 3.48 16.71
N ILE A 314 6.52 2.67 15.72
CA ILE A 314 6.71 3.00 14.29
C ILE A 314 5.88 4.23 13.92
N TYR A 315 4.61 4.27 14.32
CA TYR A 315 3.76 5.43 14.04
C TYR A 315 4.32 6.72 14.66
N TYR A 316 4.71 6.68 15.92
CA TYR A 316 5.29 7.83 16.61
C TYR A 316 6.60 8.30 15.97
N LEU A 317 7.51 7.38 15.69
CA LEU A 317 8.80 7.69 15.08
C LEU A 317 8.64 8.33 13.70
N TRP A 318 7.75 7.79 12.86
CA TRP A 318 7.51 8.33 11.53
C TRP A 318 6.59 9.56 11.57
N ASN A 319 5.32 9.38 11.90
CA ASN A 319 4.30 10.43 11.69
C ASN A 319 4.45 11.60 12.68
N VAL A 320 4.97 11.38 13.90
CA VAL A 320 5.08 12.46 14.89
C VAL A 320 6.47 13.09 14.89
N ARG A 321 7.53 12.25 14.93
CA ARG A 321 8.90 12.77 15.07
C ARG A 321 9.51 13.14 13.74
N TYR A 322 9.50 12.24 12.76
CA TYR A 322 10.20 12.43 11.50
C TYR A 322 9.46 13.40 10.57
N VAL A 323 8.16 13.15 10.31
CA VAL A 323 7.32 14.05 9.52
C VAL A 323 7.21 15.43 10.19
N GLY A 324 7.04 15.48 11.52
CA GLY A 324 7.05 16.74 12.27
C GLY A 324 8.36 17.52 12.11
N TRP A 325 9.51 16.81 12.06
CA TRP A 325 10.80 17.44 11.77
C TRP A 325 10.88 17.94 10.32
N LEU A 326 10.41 17.16 9.33
CA LEU A 326 10.35 17.59 7.93
C LEU A 326 9.53 18.86 7.77
N VAL A 327 8.31 18.87 8.30
CA VAL A 327 7.39 20.01 8.23
C VAL A 327 8.00 21.25 8.89
N SER A 328 8.68 21.10 10.03
CA SER A 328 9.34 22.23 10.70
C SER A 328 10.48 22.87 9.89
N ARG A 329 11.12 22.10 9.00
CA ARG A 329 12.15 22.62 8.08
C ARG A 329 11.52 23.32 6.86
N SER A 330 10.42 22.78 6.36
CA SER A 330 9.70 23.36 5.22
C SER A 330 8.93 24.63 5.60
N ALA A 331 8.44 24.73 6.83
CA ALA A 331 7.70 25.89 7.32
C ALA A 331 8.54 27.18 7.42
N SER A 332 9.87 27.10 7.24
CA SER A 332 10.70 28.31 7.12
C SER A 332 10.58 28.97 5.72
N ASP A 333 10.06 28.25 4.71
CA ASP A 333 10.02 28.71 3.32
C ASP A 333 8.61 28.69 2.66
N SER A 334 7.66 27.98 3.22
CA SER A 334 6.31 27.92 2.65
C SER A 334 5.24 28.14 3.72
N GLY A 335 4.41 29.18 3.55
CA GLY A 335 3.28 29.48 4.42
C GLY A 335 2.12 28.45 4.39
N VAL A 336 2.42 27.18 4.21
CA VAL A 336 1.44 26.09 4.27
C VAL A 336 1.27 25.63 5.70
N GLY A 337 0.56 26.44 6.45
CA GLY A 337 0.07 26.13 7.77
C GLY A 337 -1.44 25.95 7.76
N GLU A 338 -1.99 24.96 7.08
CA GLU A 338 -3.29 24.47 7.51
C GLU A 338 -3.07 23.79 8.86
N THR A 339 -3.52 24.45 9.92
CA THR A 339 -3.58 23.91 11.28
C THR A 339 -4.52 22.70 11.27
N SER A 340 -3.96 21.53 11.02
CA SER A 340 -4.70 20.29 11.20
C SER A 340 -5.09 20.20 12.68
N ALA A 341 -6.40 20.25 12.94
CA ALA A 341 -6.93 20.16 14.28
C ALA A 341 -6.36 18.87 14.96
N PRO A 342 -5.89 18.94 16.21
CA PRO A 342 -5.37 17.77 16.89
C PRO A 342 -6.37 16.62 16.84
N LEU A 343 -5.94 15.41 16.46
CA LEU A 343 -6.81 14.24 16.34
C LEU A 343 -7.64 13.99 17.61
N SER A 344 -7.08 14.26 18.78
CA SER A 344 -7.81 14.18 20.06
C SER A 344 -8.97 15.14 20.14
N ALA A 345 -8.83 16.37 19.65
CA ALA A 345 -9.89 17.35 19.61
C ALA A 345 -10.97 16.98 18.59
N VAL A 346 -10.59 16.43 17.43
CA VAL A 346 -11.53 15.89 16.42
C VAL A 346 -12.40 14.81 17.04
N VAL A 347 -11.78 13.83 17.72
CA VAL A 347 -12.53 12.73 18.36
C VAL A 347 -13.45 13.24 19.47
N VAL A 348 -12.97 14.12 20.36
CA VAL A 348 -13.78 14.65 21.47
C VAL A 348 -14.97 15.45 20.96
N ASN A 349 -14.76 16.35 20.00
CA ASN A 349 -15.86 17.18 19.47
C ASN A 349 -16.82 16.37 18.59
N GLY A 350 -16.33 15.39 17.83
CA GLY A 350 -17.20 14.46 17.11
C GLY A 350 -18.10 13.65 18.06
N ILE A 351 -17.57 13.17 19.18
CA ILE A 351 -18.38 12.47 20.20
C ILE A 351 -19.41 13.44 20.84
N LYS A 352 -19.02 14.69 21.13
CA LYS A 352 -19.98 15.71 21.62
C LYS A 352 -21.14 15.91 20.66
N ILE A 353 -20.86 16.05 19.36
CA ILE A 353 -21.89 16.18 18.32
C ILE A 353 -22.83 14.97 18.30
N LEU A 354 -22.26 13.74 18.39
CA LEU A 354 -23.08 12.52 18.44
C LEU A 354 -23.99 12.45 19.68
N LEU A 355 -23.52 13.01 20.79
CA LEU A 355 -24.29 13.10 22.04
C LEU A 355 -25.23 14.31 22.08
N GLY A 356 -25.32 15.11 21.02
CA GLY A 356 -26.14 16.32 20.96
C GLY A 356 -25.63 17.46 21.85
N GLN A 357 -24.36 17.44 22.22
CA GLN A 357 -23.73 18.49 23.01
C GLN A 357 -23.24 19.60 22.10
N PRO A 358 -23.28 20.88 22.53
CA PRO A 358 -22.82 22.01 21.73
C PRO A 358 -21.29 21.92 21.52
N VAL A 359 -20.86 22.32 20.34
CA VAL A 359 -19.48 22.51 19.94
C VAL A 359 -19.30 23.94 19.42
N GLU A 360 -18.06 24.45 19.41
CA GLU A 360 -17.77 25.85 19.06
C GLU A 360 -16.74 25.94 17.94
N GLY A 361 -16.70 27.11 17.28
CA GLY A 361 -15.71 27.44 16.24
C GLY A 361 -15.74 26.45 15.07
N PHE A 362 -14.57 26.07 14.58
CA PHE A 362 -14.36 25.14 13.46
C PHE A 362 -15.26 23.89 13.51
N TYR A 363 -15.50 23.32 14.68
CA TYR A 363 -16.31 22.11 14.82
C TYR A 363 -17.80 22.37 14.65
N ALA A 364 -18.28 23.56 15.05
CA ALA A 364 -19.67 23.97 14.83
C ALA A 364 -19.95 24.27 13.35
N GLU A 365 -19.00 24.90 12.67
CA GLU A 365 -19.10 25.19 11.23
C GLU A 365 -19.15 23.90 10.39
N ARG A 366 -18.42 22.86 10.82
CA ARG A 366 -18.35 21.58 10.13
C ARG A 366 -19.29 20.49 10.66
N GLU A 367 -20.14 20.77 11.62
CA GLU A 367 -21.10 19.80 12.17
C GLU A 367 -22.03 19.24 11.09
N ALA A 368 -22.55 20.09 10.20
CA ALA A 368 -23.40 19.65 9.09
C ALA A 368 -22.67 18.69 8.16
N GLN A 369 -21.44 19.01 7.78
CA GLN A 369 -20.58 18.15 6.95
C GLN A 369 -20.37 16.77 7.60
N PHE A 370 -20.06 16.73 8.90
CA PHE A 370 -19.89 15.49 9.63
C PHE A 370 -21.17 14.63 9.65
N ARG A 371 -22.33 15.24 9.89
CA ARG A 371 -23.62 14.53 9.89
C ARG A 371 -24.01 14.02 8.50
N THR A 372 -23.76 14.80 7.46
CA THR A 372 -23.98 14.41 6.06
C THR A 372 -23.09 13.22 5.70
N ALA A 373 -21.79 13.30 5.97
CA ALA A 373 -20.87 12.19 5.70
C ALA A 373 -21.30 10.88 6.39
N MET A 374 -21.71 10.94 7.67
CA MET A 374 -22.25 9.77 8.38
C MET A 374 -23.51 9.19 7.72
N THR A 375 -24.42 10.05 7.28
CA THR A 375 -25.67 9.64 6.63
C THR A 375 -25.37 8.96 5.29
N ASP A 376 -24.49 9.54 4.50
CA ASP A 376 -24.14 9.06 3.17
C ASP A 376 -23.33 7.74 3.26
N MET A 377 -22.43 7.61 4.25
CA MET A 377 -21.77 6.33 4.54
C MET A 377 -22.78 5.26 4.94
N GLY A 378 -23.79 5.58 5.76
CA GLY A 378 -24.87 4.69 6.09
C GLY A 378 -25.71 4.31 4.88
N HIS A 379 -26.00 5.26 4.02
CA HIS A 379 -26.72 5.01 2.76
C HIS A 379 -25.92 4.06 1.85
N GLN A 380 -24.62 4.31 1.68
CA GLN A 380 -23.72 3.45 0.89
C GLN A 380 -23.66 2.01 1.44
N PHE A 381 -23.73 1.84 2.76
CA PHE A 381 -23.77 0.52 3.36
C PHE A 381 -25.03 -0.28 2.97
N TRP A 382 -26.20 0.38 2.92
CA TRP A 382 -27.48 -0.27 2.68
C TRP A 382 -27.90 -0.33 1.21
N THR A 383 -27.61 0.71 0.45
CA THR A 383 -28.21 0.98 -0.87
C THR A 383 -27.18 1.33 -1.94
N SER A 384 -25.91 0.85 -1.81
CA SER A 384 -24.88 1.22 -2.77
C SER A 384 -25.35 0.98 -4.21
N ASP A 385 -25.11 1.95 -5.08
CA ASP A 385 -25.45 1.93 -6.50
C ASP A 385 -24.56 0.98 -7.33
N GLY A 386 -24.00 -0.03 -6.68
CA GLY A 386 -23.11 -1.01 -7.31
C GLY A 386 -21.68 -0.53 -7.56
N LYS A 387 -21.35 0.69 -7.13
CA LYS A 387 -20.06 1.32 -7.36
C LYS A 387 -18.97 0.92 -6.36
N LEU A 388 -19.33 0.20 -5.30
CA LEU A 388 -18.45 0.04 -4.15
C LEU A 388 -17.76 -1.31 -4.06
N SER A 389 -18.31 -2.37 -4.59
CA SER A 389 -17.66 -3.68 -4.65
C SER A 389 -18.35 -4.63 -5.60
N MET A 390 -17.66 -5.72 -5.95
CA MET A 390 -18.28 -6.81 -6.72
C MET A 390 -19.42 -7.51 -5.97
N ILE A 391 -19.42 -7.43 -4.65
CA ILE A 391 -20.49 -7.95 -3.80
C ILE A 391 -21.64 -6.94 -3.72
N GLY A 392 -21.42 -5.72 -4.15
CA GLY A 392 -22.36 -4.60 -4.07
C GLY A 392 -22.37 -3.95 -2.70
N GLN A 393 -23.51 -3.96 -2.04
CA GLN A 393 -23.71 -3.24 -0.77
C GLN A 393 -22.85 -3.76 0.37
N GLY A 394 -22.38 -2.87 1.23
CA GLY A 394 -21.56 -3.20 2.40
C GLY A 394 -22.21 -4.25 3.32
N ARG A 395 -23.55 -4.22 3.44
CA ARG A 395 -24.32 -5.26 4.15
C ARG A 395 -24.07 -6.67 3.62
N ASN A 396 -23.89 -6.84 2.32
CA ASN A 396 -23.63 -8.14 1.70
C ASN A 396 -22.22 -8.63 2.03
N VAL A 397 -21.26 -7.71 2.06
CA VAL A 397 -19.87 -7.99 2.47
C VAL A 397 -19.85 -8.47 3.92
N VAL A 398 -20.51 -7.73 4.82
CA VAL A 398 -20.60 -8.07 6.24
C VAL A 398 -21.32 -9.41 6.43
N ALA A 399 -22.40 -9.66 5.67
CA ALA A 399 -23.12 -10.94 5.73
C ALA A 399 -22.22 -12.11 5.32
N LEU A 400 -21.42 -11.95 4.23
CA LEU A 400 -20.48 -13.00 3.80
C LEU A 400 -19.44 -13.28 4.89
N ILE A 401 -18.84 -12.24 5.46
CA ILE A 401 -17.87 -12.37 6.55
C ILE A 401 -18.48 -13.08 7.76
N ALA A 402 -19.70 -12.68 8.15
CA ALA A 402 -20.44 -13.31 9.25
C ALA A 402 -20.74 -14.80 8.98
N ILE A 403 -21.08 -15.16 7.74
CA ILE A 403 -21.26 -16.57 7.33
C ILE A 403 -19.95 -17.34 7.51
N VAL A 404 -18.81 -16.81 7.10
CA VAL A 404 -17.51 -17.48 7.26
C VAL A 404 -17.19 -17.69 8.73
N PHE A 405 -17.42 -16.69 9.61
CA PHE A 405 -17.27 -16.84 11.06
C PHE A 405 -18.22 -17.90 11.63
N ALA A 406 -19.49 -17.89 11.22
CA ALA A 406 -20.47 -18.88 11.66
C ALA A 406 -20.04 -20.30 11.28
N VAL A 407 -19.59 -20.50 10.04
CA VAL A 407 -19.06 -21.79 9.58
C VAL A 407 -17.82 -22.18 10.39
N ALA A 408 -16.89 -21.25 10.66
CA ALA A 408 -15.72 -21.50 11.47
C ALA A 408 -16.09 -21.94 12.91
N ILE A 409 -17.08 -21.28 13.54
CA ILE A 409 -17.60 -21.65 14.86
C ILE A 409 -18.22 -23.04 14.83
N LEU A 410 -19.01 -23.36 13.81
CA LEU A 410 -19.64 -24.66 13.66
C LEU A 410 -18.62 -25.78 13.42
N ALA A 411 -17.60 -25.51 12.63
CA ALA A 411 -16.51 -26.44 12.30
C ALA A 411 -15.58 -26.69 13.49
N ALA A 412 -15.43 -25.73 14.38
CA ALA A 412 -14.50 -25.81 15.51
C ALA A 412 -14.78 -27.01 16.43
N ALA A 413 -13.74 -27.80 16.71
CA ALA A 413 -13.84 -29.06 17.41
C ALA A 413 -14.11 -28.91 18.92
N SER A 414 -13.65 -27.83 19.56
CA SER A 414 -13.77 -27.61 21.00
C SER A 414 -14.61 -26.39 21.33
N ARG A 415 -15.27 -26.43 22.50
CA ARG A 415 -16.04 -25.29 23.03
C ARG A 415 -15.15 -24.05 23.19
N ARG A 416 -13.91 -24.24 23.62
CA ARG A 416 -12.93 -23.15 23.78
C ARG A 416 -12.59 -22.49 22.46
N LEU A 417 -12.33 -23.27 21.39
CA LEU A 417 -12.07 -22.73 20.07
C LEU A 417 -13.30 -22.00 19.49
N LYS A 418 -14.52 -22.54 19.73
CA LYS A 418 -15.77 -21.87 19.35
C LYS A 418 -15.90 -20.50 20.03
N ALA A 419 -15.69 -20.45 21.34
CA ALA A 419 -15.74 -19.21 22.12
C ALA A 419 -14.66 -18.21 21.63
N ARG A 420 -13.45 -18.68 21.36
CA ARG A 420 -12.35 -17.87 20.82
C ARG A 420 -12.71 -17.23 19.49
N ILE A 421 -13.20 -18.00 18.53
CA ILE A 421 -13.62 -17.49 17.21
C ILE A 421 -14.80 -16.52 17.36
N ALA A 422 -15.76 -16.83 18.22
CA ALA A 422 -16.92 -15.97 18.47
C ALA A 422 -16.50 -14.61 19.07
N VAL A 423 -15.60 -14.61 20.05
CA VAL A 423 -15.08 -13.37 20.66
C VAL A 423 -14.32 -12.53 19.63
N ILE A 424 -13.42 -13.14 18.85
CA ILE A 424 -12.66 -12.45 17.80
C ILE A 424 -13.61 -11.87 16.75
N GLY A 425 -14.60 -12.66 16.30
CA GLY A 425 -15.60 -12.21 15.33
C GLY A 425 -16.44 -11.04 15.84
N ALA A 426 -16.94 -11.14 17.08
CA ALA A 426 -17.74 -10.08 17.69
C ALA A 426 -16.93 -8.79 17.89
N LEU A 427 -15.71 -8.89 18.43
CA LEU A 427 -14.84 -7.74 18.64
C LEU A 427 -14.43 -7.08 17.33
N SER A 428 -14.09 -7.86 16.30
CA SER A 428 -13.79 -7.30 14.97
C SER A 428 -15.00 -6.58 14.36
N GLY A 429 -16.23 -7.06 14.64
CA GLY A 429 -17.46 -6.35 14.26
C GLY A 429 -17.65 -5.03 15.01
N VAL A 430 -17.36 -4.99 16.32
CA VAL A 430 -17.38 -3.73 17.09
C VAL A 430 -16.31 -2.76 16.57
N CYS A 431 -15.10 -3.25 16.30
CA CYS A 431 -14.02 -2.44 15.74
C CYS A 431 -14.36 -1.91 14.34
N PHE A 432 -15.15 -2.63 13.54
CA PHE A 432 -15.68 -2.13 12.27
C PHE A 432 -16.53 -0.87 12.45
N LEU A 433 -17.39 -0.84 13.45
CA LEU A 433 -18.18 0.38 13.77
C LEU A 433 -17.26 1.53 14.19
N GLY A 434 -16.25 1.26 15.01
CA GLY A 434 -15.24 2.25 15.40
C GLY A 434 -14.44 2.78 14.21
N TYR A 435 -14.09 1.92 13.26
CA TYR A 435 -13.38 2.31 12.04
C TYR A 435 -14.24 3.22 11.15
N ASN A 436 -15.51 2.89 10.96
CA ASN A 436 -16.46 3.75 10.25
C ASN A 436 -16.63 5.11 10.94
N LEU A 437 -16.69 5.14 12.26
CA LEU A 437 -16.73 6.42 13.00
C LEU A 437 -15.47 7.23 12.76
N MET A 438 -14.30 6.61 12.75
CA MET A 438 -13.03 7.29 12.44
C MET A 438 -13.05 7.87 11.01
N LEU A 439 -13.55 7.12 10.02
CA LEU A 439 -13.71 7.64 8.66
C LEU A 439 -14.68 8.82 8.61
N ALA A 440 -15.82 8.72 9.30
CA ALA A 440 -16.79 9.82 9.37
C ALA A 440 -16.18 11.09 10.00
N LEU A 441 -15.38 10.94 11.06
CA LEU A 441 -14.63 12.05 11.65
C LEU A 441 -13.62 12.65 10.68
N SER A 442 -12.96 11.82 9.87
CA SER A 442 -12.03 12.29 8.86
C SER A 442 -12.74 13.11 7.76
N TYR A 443 -13.85 12.60 7.23
CA TYR A 443 -14.66 13.33 6.25
C TYR A 443 -15.28 14.60 6.85
N GLY A 444 -15.69 14.55 8.11
CA GLY A 444 -16.27 15.69 8.79
C GLY A 444 -15.29 16.83 9.04
N PHE A 445 -14.06 16.53 9.45
CA PHE A 445 -13.17 17.53 10.03
C PHE A 445 -11.78 17.63 9.39
N ILE A 446 -11.37 16.67 8.55
CA ILE A 446 -10.04 16.67 7.93
C ILE A 446 -10.13 16.90 6.42
N PHE A 447 -11.04 16.21 5.73
CA PHE A 447 -11.21 16.34 4.29
C PHE A 447 -11.84 17.69 3.90
N LYS A 448 -11.55 18.15 2.68
CA LYS A 448 -12.19 19.34 2.10
C LYS A 448 -13.68 19.08 1.90
N THR A 449 -14.49 20.15 1.88
CA THR A 449 -15.95 20.04 1.81
C THR A 449 -16.42 19.23 0.59
N PHE A 450 -15.87 19.49 -0.59
CA PHE A 450 -16.23 18.75 -1.81
C PHE A 450 -15.91 17.25 -1.72
N GLN A 451 -14.80 16.90 -1.07
CA GLN A 451 -14.43 15.50 -0.86
C GLN A 451 -15.39 14.79 0.10
N ALA A 452 -15.85 15.51 1.13
CA ALA A 452 -16.83 14.99 2.08
C ALA A 452 -18.21 14.80 1.44
N GLU A 453 -18.65 15.76 0.62
CA GLU A 453 -19.92 15.70 -0.10
C GLU A 453 -19.99 14.54 -1.11
N GLN A 454 -18.86 14.24 -1.76
CA GLN A 454 -18.76 13.15 -2.73
C GLN A 454 -18.33 11.81 -2.12
N LEU A 455 -17.99 11.77 -0.83
CA LEU A 455 -17.31 10.65 -0.17
C LEU A 455 -16.12 10.15 -1.00
N THR A 456 -15.28 11.09 -1.47
CA THR A 456 -14.15 10.79 -2.34
C THR A 456 -13.29 9.68 -1.70
N ASP A 457 -12.98 8.63 -2.46
CA ASP A 457 -12.16 7.49 -2.03
C ASP A 457 -12.69 6.68 -0.83
N TYR A 458 -13.91 6.93 -0.35
CA TYR A 458 -14.47 6.17 0.78
C TYR A 458 -14.38 4.65 0.55
N ASN A 459 -14.58 4.23 -0.67
CA ASN A 459 -14.48 2.83 -1.06
C ASN A 459 -13.11 2.26 -0.78
N ARG A 460 -12.04 2.93 -1.18
CA ARG A 460 -10.66 2.51 -0.95
C ARG A 460 -10.38 2.35 0.54
N TYR A 461 -10.85 3.28 1.36
CA TYR A 461 -10.62 3.25 2.79
C TYR A 461 -11.39 2.13 3.49
N ILE A 462 -12.68 1.96 3.20
CA ILE A 462 -13.48 0.91 3.84
C ILE A 462 -13.07 -0.50 3.40
N TYR A 463 -12.57 -0.66 2.17
CA TYR A 463 -12.08 -1.95 1.68
C TYR A 463 -10.86 -2.45 2.44
N SER A 464 -9.97 -1.59 2.89
CA SER A 464 -8.86 -2.01 3.74
C SER A 464 -9.37 -2.77 4.98
N TYR A 465 -10.51 -2.34 5.55
CA TYR A 465 -11.12 -3.07 6.66
C TYR A 465 -11.79 -4.37 6.19
N TYR A 466 -12.57 -4.35 5.12
CA TYR A 466 -13.27 -5.53 4.60
C TYR A 466 -12.31 -6.64 4.19
N ILE A 467 -11.25 -6.32 3.47
CA ILE A 467 -10.19 -7.27 3.08
C ILE A 467 -9.61 -7.93 4.34
N GLY A 468 -9.15 -7.12 5.28
CA GLY A 468 -8.53 -7.64 6.50
C GLY A 468 -9.49 -8.44 7.36
N TRP A 469 -10.74 -8.01 7.47
CA TRP A 469 -11.76 -8.73 8.22
C TRP A 469 -12.10 -10.09 7.60
N PHE A 470 -12.15 -10.15 6.28
CA PHE A 470 -12.36 -11.41 5.56
C PHE A 470 -11.14 -12.35 5.70
N ILE A 471 -9.92 -11.84 5.57
CA ILE A 471 -8.68 -12.59 5.82
C ILE A 471 -8.66 -13.16 7.25
N LEU A 472 -9.05 -12.36 8.23
CA LEU A 472 -9.18 -12.78 9.62
C LEU A 472 -10.22 -13.91 9.78
N ALA A 473 -11.39 -13.78 9.14
CA ALA A 473 -12.42 -14.80 9.15
C ALA A 473 -11.95 -16.12 8.51
N LEU A 474 -11.21 -16.02 7.38
CA LEU A 474 -10.57 -17.18 6.73
C LEU A 474 -9.49 -17.81 7.63
N GLY A 475 -8.72 -17.00 8.37
CA GLY A 475 -7.77 -17.47 9.38
C GLY A 475 -8.47 -18.27 10.48
N CYS A 476 -9.60 -17.78 11.00
CA CYS A 476 -10.43 -18.50 11.95
C CYS A 476 -10.97 -19.81 11.37
N LEU A 477 -11.42 -19.79 10.12
CA LEU A 477 -11.92 -21.00 9.43
C LEU A 477 -10.80 -22.00 9.21
N SER A 478 -9.62 -21.57 8.78
CA SER A 478 -8.44 -22.42 8.61
C SER A 478 -8.10 -23.15 9.90
N VAL A 479 -8.02 -22.42 11.02
CA VAL A 479 -7.75 -22.96 12.35
C VAL A 479 -8.84 -23.94 12.79
N ALA A 480 -10.10 -23.67 12.50
CA ALA A 480 -11.22 -24.55 12.86
C ALA A 480 -11.23 -25.87 12.07
N LEU A 481 -10.76 -25.84 10.82
CA LEU A 481 -10.72 -27.01 9.92
C LEU A 481 -9.47 -27.87 10.10
N LEU A 482 -8.43 -27.35 10.76
CA LEU A 482 -7.19 -28.09 10.99
C LEU A 482 -7.29 -28.99 12.23
N PRO A 483 -6.65 -30.15 12.24
CA PRO A 483 -6.53 -30.98 13.43
C PRO A 483 -5.74 -30.21 14.51
N GLN A 484 -6.25 -30.17 15.74
CA GLN A 484 -5.54 -29.58 16.87
C GLN A 484 -4.35 -30.48 17.22
N ILE A 485 -3.15 -29.93 17.25
CA ILE A 485 -1.96 -30.60 17.74
C ILE A 485 -1.94 -30.46 19.27
N THR A 486 -2.18 -31.54 19.98
CA THR A 486 -2.00 -31.57 21.44
C THR A 486 -0.57 -32.05 21.70
N VAL A 487 0.27 -31.20 22.28
CA VAL A 487 1.58 -31.60 22.77
C VAL A 487 1.37 -32.34 24.08
N LYS A 488 1.57 -33.67 24.13
CA LYS A 488 1.74 -34.41 25.36
C LYS A 488 3.21 -34.35 25.77
N CYS A 489 3.48 -33.84 26.94
CA CYS A 489 4.77 -34.02 27.59
C CYS A 489 4.78 -35.44 28.20
N GLU A 490 5.49 -36.35 27.55
CA GLU A 490 5.87 -37.64 28.17
C GLU A 490 7.28 -37.49 28.74
N ALA A 491 7.61 -38.38 29.71
CA ALA A 491 8.83 -38.32 30.51
C ALA A 491 10.13 -38.33 29.68
N ASP A 492 10.09 -38.71 28.38
CA ASP A 492 11.22 -38.78 27.46
C ASP A 492 11.34 -37.61 26.47
N GLY A 493 10.58 -36.52 26.69
CA GLY A 493 10.58 -35.29 25.87
C GLY A 493 9.27 -35.01 25.15
N PRO A 494 9.08 -33.79 24.62
CA PRO A 494 7.85 -33.39 23.96
C PRO A 494 7.67 -34.13 22.65
N THR A 495 6.88 -35.16 22.62
CA THR A 495 6.38 -35.80 21.40
C THR A 495 5.10 -35.12 20.97
N ALA A 496 5.09 -34.60 19.73
CA ALA A 496 3.88 -34.09 19.09
C ALA A 496 2.97 -35.28 18.77
N VAL A 497 2.06 -35.62 19.67
CA VAL A 497 1.01 -36.59 19.39
C VAL A 497 -0.11 -35.86 18.69
N PHE A 498 -0.37 -36.22 17.44
CA PHE A 498 -1.63 -35.88 16.78
C PHE A 498 -2.74 -36.51 17.58
N ALA A 499 -3.39 -35.73 18.47
CA ALA A 499 -4.63 -36.18 19.07
C ALA A 499 -5.62 -36.31 17.89
N ALA A 500 -5.84 -37.52 17.46
CA ALA A 500 -6.98 -37.89 16.67
C ALA A 500 -8.23 -37.60 17.53
N THR A 501 -8.54 -36.33 17.68
CA THR A 501 -9.78 -35.91 18.32
C THR A 501 -10.93 -36.45 17.51
N ARG A 502 -11.80 -37.10 18.16
CA ARG A 502 -13.03 -37.76 17.76
C ARG A 502 -13.93 -36.93 16.82
N ARG A 503 -13.59 -36.60 15.67
CA ARG A 503 -14.29 -36.11 14.50
C ARG A 503 -13.33 -35.15 13.75
N GLN A 504 -12.75 -35.68 12.70
CA GLN A 504 -12.29 -34.85 11.59
C GLN A 504 -13.40 -33.86 11.22
N PRO A 505 -13.07 -32.60 10.85
CA PRO A 505 -14.07 -31.68 10.32
C PRO A 505 -14.89 -32.43 9.28
N ARG A 506 -16.18 -32.36 9.43
CA ARG A 506 -17.09 -33.10 8.54
C ARG A 506 -16.83 -32.66 7.12
N LEU A 507 -16.84 -33.58 6.19
CA LEU A 507 -16.70 -33.35 4.75
C LEU A 507 -17.52 -32.12 4.28
N ALA A 508 -18.68 -31.86 4.90
CA ALA A 508 -19.50 -30.69 4.64
C ALA A 508 -18.78 -29.34 4.80
N PHE A 509 -17.86 -29.21 5.78
CA PHE A 509 -17.12 -27.94 5.98
C PHE A 509 -15.93 -27.83 5.01
N GLU A 510 -15.32 -28.93 4.63
CA GLU A 510 -14.32 -28.95 3.57
C GLU A 510 -14.97 -28.58 2.22
N LEU A 511 -16.18 -29.09 1.96
CA LEU A 511 -17.00 -28.73 0.80
C LEU A 511 -17.42 -27.26 0.81
N PHE A 512 -17.67 -26.67 1.98
CA PHE A 512 -17.96 -25.24 2.08
C PHE A 512 -16.79 -24.40 1.53
N VAL A 513 -15.56 -24.72 1.89
CA VAL A 513 -14.36 -24.01 1.36
C VAL A 513 -14.25 -24.19 -0.15
N LEU A 514 -14.52 -25.39 -0.66
CA LEU A 514 -14.54 -25.66 -2.10
C LEU A 514 -15.65 -24.85 -2.80
N VAL A 515 -16.86 -24.82 -2.26
CA VAL A 515 -17.98 -24.06 -2.81
C VAL A 515 -17.69 -22.57 -2.79
N LEU A 516 -17.09 -22.06 -1.68
CA LEU A 516 -16.66 -20.67 -1.60
C LEU A 516 -15.61 -20.35 -2.69
N ALA A 517 -14.61 -21.22 -2.85
CA ALA A 517 -13.60 -21.06 -3.90
C ALA A 517 -14.21 -21.07 -5.30
N CYS A 518 -15.08 -22.04 -5.61
CA CYS A 518 -15.76 -22.12 -6.89
C CYS A 518 -16.65 -20.89 -7.13
N GLY A 519 -17.37 -20.41 -6.12
CA GLY A 519 -18.21 -19.23 -6.19
C GLY A 519 -17.41 -17.96 -6.47
N MET A 520 -16.30 -17.77 -5.76
CA MET A 520 -15.43 -16.63 -5.99
C MET A 520 -14.74 -16.69 -7.36
N LEU A 521 -14.21 -17.83 -7.76
CA LEU A 521 -13.63 -18.02 -9.09
C LEU A 521 -14.65 -17.85 -10.20
N PHE A 522 -15.87 -18.35 -10.04
CA PHE A 522 -16.93 -18.17 -11.02
C PHE A 522 -17.32 -16.70 -11.17
N ARG A 523 -17.50 -15.99 -10.05
CA ARG A 523 -17.80 -14.56 -10.06
C ARG A 523 -16.66 -13.75 -10.69
N GLN A 524 -15.44 -14.13 -10.42
CA GLN A 524 -14.23 -13.51 -10.97
C GLN A 524 -13.88 -14.01 -12.38
N GLY A 525 -14.47 -15.11 -12.82
CA GLY A 525 -14.13 -15.73 -14.10
C GLY A 525 -14.29 -14.81 -15.30
N GLN A 526 -15.30 -13.94 -15.28
CA GLN A 526 -15.49 -12.92 -16.30
C GLN A 526 -14.40 -11.83 -16.28
N LEU A 527 -13.70 -11.70 -15.17
CA LEU A 527 -12.66 -10.71 -14.93
C LEU A 527 -11.26 -11.34 -15.05
N ILE A 528 -11.10 -12.57 -14.59
CA ILE A 528 -9.85 -13.32 -14.64
C ILE A 528 -9.57 -13.87 -16.04
N LEU A 529 -10.58 -14.30 -16.77
CA LEU A 529 -10.41 -14.83 -18.12
C LEU A 529 -9.84 -13.81 -19.12
N PRO A 530 -10.27 -12.54 -19.14
CA PRO A 530 -9.58 -11.51 -19.91
C PRO A 530 -8.14 -11.31 -19.48
N GLN A 531 -7.84 -11.37 -18.19
CA GLN A 531 -6.45 -11.26 -17.69
C GLN A 531 -5.60 -12.49 -18.05
N LEU A 532 -6.17 -13.68 -18.04
CA LEU A 532 -5.47 -14.87 -18.53
C LEU A 532 -5.25 -14.81 -20.05
N SER A 533 -6.16 -14.19 -20.81
CA SER A 533 -5.94 -13.89 -22.22
C SER A 533 -4.92 -12.78 -22.43
N VAL A 534 -4.78 -11.89 -21.49
CA VAL A 534 -3.76 -10.83 -21.39
C VAL A 534 -2.38 -11.41 -21.02
N LEU A 535 -2.26 -12.63 -20.56
CA LEU A 535 -0.98 -13.37 -20.64
C LEU A 535 -0.47 -13.45 -22.09
N GLY A 536 -1.30 -13.17 -23.06
CA GLY A 536 -1.01 -13.07 -24.49
C GLY A 536 -0.53 -11.71 -25.00
N PHE A 537 0.09 -10.87 -24.21
CA PHE A 537 0.94 -9.75 -24.66
C PHE A 537 0.29 -8.56 -25.43
N ALA A 538 -1.01 -8.55 -25.67
CA ALA A 538 -1.71 -7.43 -26.29
C ALA A 538 -2.32 -6.56 -25.19
N ASP A 539 -1.59 -5.52 -24.76
CA ASP A 539 -2.01 -4.64 -23.72
C ASP A 539 -1.83 -3.18 -24.16
N SER A 540 -2.93 -2.58 -24.62
CA SER A 540 -2.93 -1.21 -25.12
C SER A 540 -2.51 -0.20 -24.05
N GLU A 541 -2.93 -0.40 -22.81
CA GLU A 541 -2.63 0.47 -21.68
C GLU A 541 -1.12 0.63 -21.43
N PHE A 542 -0.39 -0.48 -21.33
CA PHE A 542 1.05 -0.42 -21.20
C PHE A 542 1.76 -0.01 -22.50
N THR A 543 1.12 -0.14 -23.65
CA THR A 543 1.68 0.30 -24.93
C THR A 543 1.77 1.81 -24.95
N ASP A 544 0.70 2.52 -24.58
CA ASP A 544 0.67 3.98 -24.55
C ASP A 544 1.65 4.49 -23.47
N ARG A 545 1.65 3.90 -22.30
CA ARG A 545 2.59 4.26 -21.22
C ARG A 545 4.06 4.00 -21.59
N ARG A 546 4.36 2.96 -22.37
CA ARG A 546 5.72 2.71 -22.89
C ARG A 546 6.13 3.75 -23.91
N ALA A 547 5.20 4.21 -24.76
CA ALA A 547 5.48 5.27 -25.71
C ALA A 547 5.79 6.60 -25.01
N GLU A 548 5.02 6.99 -24.00
CA GLU A 548 5.27 8.15 -23.16
C GLU A 548 6.65 8.08 -22.47
N ARG A 549 7.00 6.95 -21.90
CA ARG A 549 8.30 6.77 -21.26
C ARG A 549 9.45 6.81 -22.27
N ALA A 550 9.28 6.22 -23.44
CA ALA A 550 10.29 6.28 -24.49
C ALA A 550 10.53 7.72 -24.98
N GLU A 551 9.47 8.53 -25.05
CA GLU A 551 9.58 9.96 -25.33
C GLU A 551 10.33 10.69 -24.21
N ALA A 552 9.97 10.43 -22.95
CA ALA A 552 10.65 11.00 -21.80
C ALA A 552 12.15 10.62 -21.75
N GLU A 553 12.50 9.37 -22.03
CA GLU A 553 13.88 8.91 -22.14
C GLU A 553 14.64 9.61 -23.27
N LEU A 554 14.00 9.80 -24.42
CA LEU A 554 14.57 10.56 -25.53
C LEU A 554 14.83 12.01 -25.11
N VAL A 555 13.85 12.68 -24.51
CA VAL A 555 13.98 14.06 -24.02
C VAL A 555 15.11 14.15 -22.99
N CYS A 556 15.15 13.26 -22.01
CA CYS A 556 16.22 13.22 -21.00
C CYS A 556 17.62 13.03 -21.61
N SER A 557 17.74 12.39 -22.77
CA SER A 557 19.05 12.22 -23.44
C SER A 557 19.66 13.52 -23.97
N TYR A 558 18.87 14.58 -24.10
CA TYR A 558 19.30 15.92 -24.49
C TYR A 558 19.54 16.88 -23.32
N LEU A 559 19.28 16.41 -22.10
CA LEU A 559 19.39 17.20 -20.87
C LEU A 559 20.67 16.85 -20.11
N ASP A 560 21.23 17.87 -19.46
CA ASP A 560 22.32 17.69 -18.51
C ASP A 560 21.75 17.24 -17.14
N PRO A 561 22.52 16.51 -16.32
CA PRO A 561 22.05 16.05 -15.01
C PRO A 561 21.62 17.17 -14.04
N ASP A 562 22.15 18.38 -14.23
CA ASP A 562 21.85 19.56 -13.42
C ASP A 562 20.73 20.42 -14.02
N ASP A 563 20.17 20.02 -15.18
CA ASP A 563 19.03 20.73 -15.76
C ASP A 563 17.79 20.59 -14.88
N ARG A 564 17.00 21.66 -14.85
CA ARG A 564 15.67 21.69 -14.25
C ARG A 564 14.68 22.07 -15.33
N VAL A 565 13.66 21.26 -15.48
CA VAL A 565 12.71 21.35 -16.60
C VAL A 565 11.43 22.05 -16.15
N PHE A 566 10.98 23.06 -16.90
CA PHE A 566 9.63 23.57 -16.78
C PHE A 566 8.72 22.82 -17.78
N TYR A 567 7.67 22.17 -17.27
CA TYR A 567 6.77 21.35 -18.08
C TYR A 567 5.61 22.19 -18.64
N VAL A 568 5.30 22.01 -19.91
CA VAL A 568 4.14 22.61 -20.61
C VAL A 568 3.32 21.49 -21.26
N GLY A 569 2.13 21.25 -20.73
CA GLY A 569 1.15 20.30 -21.27
C GLY A 569 -0.23 20.93 -21.35
N GLN A 570 -0.62 21.36 -22.55
CA GLN A 570 -1.93 21.96 -22.76
C GLN A 570 -2.98 20.87 -22.99
N GLY A 571 -4.11 20.97 -22.27
CA GLY A 571 -5.25 20.06 -22.43
C GLY A 571 -5.19 18.75 -21.63
N ASP A 572 -4.18 18.53 -20.79
CA ASP A 572 -3.97 17.28 -20.07
C ASP A 572 -4.49 17.24 -18.62
N ASN A 573 -5.06 18.33 -18.12
CA ASN A 573 -5.48 18.49 -16.73
C ASN A 573 -4.39 18.17 -15.67
N GLY A 574 -3.11 18.24 -16.04
CA GLY A 574 -1.97 17.96 -15.18
C GLY A 574 -1.55 16.49 -15.10
N GLU A 575 -2.19 15.58 -15.80
CA GLU A 575 -1.83 14.15 -15.78
C GLU A 575 -0.44 13.92 -16.40
N GLY A 576 -0.14 14.56 -17.51
CA GLY A 576 1.16 14.49 -18.19
C GLY A 576 2.30 15.04 -17.33
N TRP A 577 2.05 16.06 -16.52
CA TRP A 577 3.05 16.58 -15.59
C TRP A 577 3.50 15.53 -14.58
N PHE A 578 2.57 14.75 -13.99
CA PHE A 578 2.94 13.68 -13.06
C PHE A 578 3.74 12.57 -13.73
N SER A 579 3.39 12.22 -14.97
CA SER A 579 4.17 11.29 -15.78
C SER A 579 5.59 11.83 -16.03
N ALA A 580 5.72 13.11 -16.40
CA ALA A 580 7.01 13.75 -16.62
C ALA A 580 7.86 13.81 -15.34
N VAL A 581 7.29 14.23 -14.20
CA VAL A 581 7.98 14.23 -12.90
C VAL A 581 8.51 12.84 -12.54
N PHE A 582 7.70 11.82 -12.78
CA PHE A 582 8.09 10.45 -12.50
C PHE A 582 9.16 9.94 -13.47
N ASP A 583 8.99 10.14 -14.78
CA ASP A 583 9.87 9.55 -15.77
C ASP A 583 11.22 10.25 -15.86
N PHE A 584 11.28 11.56 -15.72
CA PHE A 584 12.50 12.35 -15.82
C PHE A 584 13.44 12.20 -14.63
N TYR A 585 12.90 11.82 -13.45
CA TYR A 585 13.74 11.70 -12.27
C TYR A 585 14.97 10.79 -12.52
N PRO A 586 16.21 11.23 -12.23
CA PRO A 586 16.59 12.28 -11.29
C PRO A 586 16.62 13.71 -11.81
N ILE A 587 16.39 13.99 -13.11
CA ILE A 587 16.21 15.35 -13.59
C ILE A 587 14.92 15.90 -13.00
N LEU A 588 15.00 17.07 -12.38
CA LEU A 588 13.85 17.66 -11.71
C LEU A 588 12.96 18.38 -12.72
N VAL A 589 11.70 17.99 -12.75
CA VAL A 589 10.65 18.76 -13.41
C VAL A 589 10.13 19.78 -12.41
N ASP A 590 9.81 20.96 -12.88
CA ASP A 590 9.38 22.07 -12.05
C ASP A 590 8.33 21.67 -11.03
N TYR A 591 8.73 21.76 -9.81
CA TYR A 591 7.84 21.90 -8.70
C TYR A 591 7.85 23.37 -8.31
N SER A 592 6.90 24.07 -8.79
CA SER A 592 6.66 25.38 -8.27
C SER A 592 5.85 25.23 -6.97
N GLY A 593 6.52 24.95 -5.88
CA GLY A 593 6.01 25.21 -4.54
C GLY A 593 5.86 26.70 -4.27
N THR A 594 5.92 27.54 -5.31
CA THR A 594 5.65 28.96 -5.21
C THR A 594 4.15 29.13 -5.03
N VAL A 595 3.78 29.34 -3.82
CA VAL A 595 2.44 29.70 -3.44
C VAL A 595 2.31 31.19 -3.67
N THR A 596 1.59 31.60 -4.72
CA THR A 596 1.14 32.98 -4.84
C THR A 596 -0.14 33.14 -4.06
N THR A 597 -0.12 34.04 -3.10
CA THR A 597 -1.35 34.47 -2.42
C THR A 597 -1.92 35.66 -3.19
N ASP A 598 -3.11 35.52 -3.72
CA ASP A 598 -3.85 36.64 -4.30
C ASP A 598 -4.00 37.73 -3.23
N PRO A 599 -3.45 38.94 -3.45
CA PRO A 599 -3.47 39.99 -2.44
C PRO A 599 -4.89 40.50 -2.15
N ASP A 600 -5.84 40.31 -3.06
CA ASP A 600 -7.19 40.83 -2.92
C ASP A 600 -8.16 39.84 -2.29
N THR A 601 -7.98 38.53 -2.59
CA THR A 601 -8.86 37.46 -2.09
C THR A 601 -8.25 36.69 -0.93
N GLY A 602 -6.92 36.76 -0.74
CA GLY A 602 -6.19 35.92 0.19
C GLY A 602 -6.13 34.44 -0.24
N GLU A 603 -6.56 34.13 -1.45
CA GLU A 603 -6.60 32.78 -1.97
C GLU A 603 -5.19 32.37 -2.40
N THR A 604 -4.75 31.25 -1.92
CA THR A 604 -3.41 30.73 -2.17
C THR A 604 -3.48 29.82 -3.40
N LYS A 605 -2.83 30.21 -4.50
CA LYS A 605 -2.71 29.39 -5.69
C LYS A 605 -1.35 28.69 -5.71
N MET A 606 -1.34 27.38 -5.85
CA MET A 606 -0.12 26.66 -6.19
C MET A 606 0.19 26.90 -7.66
N ILE A 607 1.41 27.34 -7.94
CA ILE A 607 1.94 27.51 -9.28
C ILE A 607 2.76 26.26 -9.61
N GLY A 608 2.35 25.55 -10.62
CA GLY A 608 2.98 24.31 -11.08
C GLY A 608 2.16 23.07 -10.79
N GLY A 609 2.50 22.01 -11.46
CA GLY A 609 1.82 20.75 -11.35
C GLY A 609 0.85 20.51 -12.49
N GLY A 610 1.20 20.96 -13.69
CA GLY A 610 0.40 20.74 -14.89
C GLY A 610 -0.89 21.58 -14.93
N GLY A 611 -1.49 21.64 -16.05
CA GLY A 611 -2.67 22.44 -16.32
C GLY A 611 -2.44 23.34 -17.51
N GLU A 612 -3.50 24.03 -17.91
CA GLU A 612 -3.41 24.94 -19.04
C GLU A 612 -2.84 26.28 -18.62
N LEU A 613 -1.90 26.77 -19.41
CA LEU A 613 -1.26 28.05 -19.25
C LEU A 613 -1.80 29.04 -20.28
N GLY A 614 -2.15 30.24 -19.87
CA GLY A 614 -2.57 31.29 -20.79
C GLY A 614 -2.73 32.65 -20.11
N LEU A 615 -2.96 33.69 -20.93
CA LEU A 615 -3.22 35.03 -20.42
C LEU A 615 -4.55 35.09 -19.64
N PRO A 616 -4.66 35.97 -18.63
CA PRO A 616 -5.90 36.13 -17.85
C PRO A 616 -7.15 36.41 -18.70
N GLU A 617 -7.01 37.17 -19.77
CA GLU A 617 -8.10 37.50 -20.70
C GLU A 617 -8.55 36.34 -21.60
N LEU A 618 -7.75 35.28 -21.69
CA LEU A 618 -8.05 34.07 -22.48
C LEU A 618 -8.59 32.93 -21.60
N GLN A 619 -8.76 33.18 -20.31
CA GLN A 619 -9.29 32.18 -19.38
C GLN A 619 -10.67 31.69 -19.85
N PRO A 620 -10.92 30.39 -19.94
CA PRO A 620 -12.22 29.83 -20.28
C PRO A 620 -13.31 30.33 -19.34
N ALA A 621 -14.52 30.55 -19.91
CA ALA A 621 -15.67 30.98 -19.13
C ALA A 621 -15.99 29.98 -18.00
N GLU A 622 -16.44 30.49 -16.85
CA GLU A 622 -16.85 29.71 -15.69
C GLU A 622 -17.85 28.61 -16.11
N GLY A 623 -17.55 27.34 -15.80
CA GLY A 623 -18.37 26.18 -16.16
C GLY A 623 -17.97 25.44 -17.45
N VAL A 624 -17.00 25.93 -18.21
CA VAL A 624 -16.30 25.14 -19.22
C VAL A 624 -15.31 24.23 -18.48
N LYS A 625 -15.23 22.95 -18.88
CA LYS A 625 -14.61 21.82 -18.19
C LYS A 625 -13.07 21.93 -18.09
N ASN A 626 -12.55 23.06 -17.64
CA ASN A 626 -11.13 23.26 -17.47
C ASN A 626 -10.82 23.81 -16.08
N THR A 627 -10.58 22.90 -15.16
CA THR A 627 -10.43 23.17 -13.76
C THR A 627 -9.04 23.67 -13.36
N TYR A 628 -8.06 23.59 -14.27
CA TYR A 628 -6.65 23.89 -13.97
C TYR A 628 -6.08 24.88 -14.99
N TYR A 629 -6.74 26.02 -15.19
CA TYR A 629 -6.21 27.10 -15.99
C TYR A 629 -5.38 28.05 -15.10
N HIS A 630 -4.11 28.21 -15.45
CA HIS A 630 -3.21 29.13 -14.79
C HIS A 630 -3.08 30.41 -15.61
N ALA A 631 -3.71 31.46 -15.13
CA ALA A 631 -3.73 32.75 -15.78
C ALA A 631 -2.47 33.55 -15.40
N PHE A 632 -1.48 33.63 -16.32
CA PHE A 632 -0.27 34.41 -16.14
C PHE A 632 -0.04 35.33 -17.32
N THR A 633 0.45 36.56 -17.07
CA THR A 633 1.05 37.38 -18.09
C THR A 633 2.36 36.76 -18.58
N ALA A 634 2.83 37.16 -19.76
CA ALA A 634 4.10 36.65 -20.28
C ALA A 634 5.29 36.95 -19.34
N GLN A 635 5.28 38.12 -18.68
CA GLN A 635 6.32 38.47 -17.72
C GLN A 635 6.27 37.58 -16.46
N GLU A 636 5.08 37.30 -15.93
CA GLU A 636 4.91 36.43 -14.77
C GLU A 636 5.39 35.01 -15.09
N LEU A 637 5.08 34.48 -16.27
CA LEU A 637 5.58 33.15 -16.67
C LEU A 637 7.10 33.12 -16.77
N ASP A 638 7.75 34.13 -17.39
CA ASP A 638 9.21 34.22 -17.45
C ASP A 638 9.82 34.30 -16.06
N ASP A 639 9.25 35.14 -15.18
CA ASP A 639 9.70 35.28 -13.79
C ASP A 639 9.57 33.96 -12.99
N ILE A 640 8.49 33.20 -13.21
CA ILE A 640 8.27 31.89 -12.59
C ILE A 640 9.33 30.88 -13.07
N VAL A 641 9.51 30.76 -14.37
CA VAL A 641 10.48 29.83 -14.97
C VAL A 641 11.89 30.11 -14.43
N ARG A 642 12.32 31.38 -14.45
CA ARG A 642 13.65 31.78 -13.96
C ARG A 642 13.75 31.74 -12.44
N GLY A 643 12.71 32.17 -11.73
CA GLY A 643 12.66 32.17 -10.29
C GLY A 643 12.74 30.78 -9.67
N ASN A 644 12.19 29.77 -10.35
CA ASN A 644 12.30 28.36 -9.97
C ASN A 644 13.63 27.71 -10.40
N GLY A 645 14.52 28.48 -11.06
CA GLY A 645 15.81 27.97 -11.53
C GLY A 645 15.69 26.98 -12.68
N CYS A 646 14.58 27.02 -13.43
CA CYS A 646 14.42 26.15 -14.59
C CYS A 646 15.38 26.58 -15.69
N THR A 647 16.08 25.62 -16.27
CA THR A 647 17.08 25.82 -17.33
C THR A 647 16.55 25.44 -18.70
N VAL A 648 15.49 24.65 -18.72
CA VAL A 648 14.86 24.12 -19.94
C VAL A 648 13.35 24.13 -19.79
N LEU A 649 12.62 24.42 -20.88
CA LEU A 649 11.20 24.14 -21.01
C LEU A 649 11.02 22.88 -21.86
N TYR A 650 10.16 21.97 -21.39
CA TYR A 650 9.69 20.83 -22.17
C TYR A 650 8.23 21.06 -22.55
N ILE A 651 7.97 21.12 -23.83
CA ILE A 651 6.66 21.38 -24.42
C ILE A 651 6.12 20.07 -24.98
N GLN A 652 5.33 19.37 -24.19
CA GLN A 652 4.71 18.10 -24.60
C GLN A 652 3.55 18.35 -25.57
N THR A 653 2.66 19.27 -25.19
CA THR A 653 1.50 19.65 -26.03
C THR A 653 1.34 21.15 -26.09
N LEU A 654 0.98 21.66 -27.26
CA LEU A 654 0.68 23.07 -27.54
C LEU A 654 -0.77 23.24 -27.96
N ASP A 655 -1.35 24.40 -27.61
CA ASP A 655 -2.59 24.89 -28.16
C ASP A 655 -2.45 26.35 -28.66
N ASP A 656 -3.49 26.85 -29.32
CA ASP A 656 -3.51 28.23 -29.82
C ASP A 656 -3.47 29.27 -28.68
N ILE A 657 -3.99 28.91 -27.49
CA ILE A 657 -4.01 29.78 -26.31
C ILE A 657 -2.58 30.02 -25.83
N PHE A 658 -1.78 28.96 -25.67
CA PHE A 658 -0.39 29.09 -25.24
C PHE A 658 0.45 29.88 -26.25
N VAL A 659 0.30 29.57 -27.54
CA VAL A 659 1.00 30.30 -28.62
C VAL A 659 0.63 31.77 -28.59
N GLN A 660 -0.65 32.12 -28.53
CA GLN A 660 -1.10 33.50 -28.47
C GLN A 660 -0.60 34.25 -27.23
N SER A 661 -0.50 33.54 -26.12
CA SER A 661 -0.11 34.11 -24.82
C SER A 661 1.40 34.36 -24.71
N TYR A 662 2.21 33.43 -25.21
CA TYR A 662 3.61 33.37 -24.80
C TYR A 662 4.62 33.29 -25.95
N ALA A 663 4.22 33.31 -27.23
CA ALA A 663 5.14 33.17 -28.35
C ALA A 663 6.29 34.21 -28.32
N ASP A 664 6.03 35.41 -27.79
CA ASP A 664 7.05 36.47 -27.72
C ASP A 664 8.16 36.21 -26.69
N LEU A 665 7.98 35.25 -25.77
CA LEU A 665 9.05 34.77 -24.87
C LEU A 665 10.06 33.86 -25.57
N PHE A 666 9.68 33.33 -26.75
CA PHE A 666 10.48 32.35 -27.49
C PHE A 666 11.22 33.03 -28.65
N THR A 667 12.52 32.76 -28.77
CA THR A 667 13.38 33.41 -29.76
C THR A 667 12.96 33.13 -31.21
N ASP A 668 12.30 32.00 -31.45
CA ASP A 668 11.74 31.57 -32.74
C ASP A 668 10.21 31.70 -32.80
N LYS A 669 9.59 32.31 -31.79
CA LYS A 669 8.13 32.43 -31.64
C LYS A 669 7.38 31.08 -31.68
N LEU A 670 7.97 30.06 -31.13
CA LEU A 670 7.45 28.67 -31.09
C LEU A 670 7.39 28.00 -32.49
N ALA A 671 8.03 28.55 -33.49
CA ALA A 671 7.97 27.97 -34.83
C ALA A 671 8.54 26.55 -34.92
N ALA A 672 9.58 26.25 -34.16
CA ALA A 672 10.18 24.93 -34.10
C ALA A 672 9.24 23.90 -33.41
N ALA A 673 8.58 24.28 -32.33
CA ALA A 673 7.61 23.41 -31.66
C ALA A 673 6.35 23.16 -32.49
N GLN A 674 5.78 24.21 -33.10
CA GLN A 674 4.63 24.11 -33.99
C GLN A 674 4.87 23.24 -35.21
N SER A 675 6.12 23.21 -35.71
CA SER A 675 6.53 22.34 -36.82
C SER A 675 6.89 20.91 -36.43
N GLY A 676 6.87 20.60 -35.12
CA GLY A 676 7.34 19.31 -34.59
C GLY A 676 8.86 19.15 -34.61
N GLY A 677 9.63 20.25 -34.81
CA GLY A 677 11.08 20.21 -34.88
C GLY A 677 11.82 20.15 -33.55
N THR A 678 11.15 20.50 -32.44
CA THR A 678 11.69 20.35 -31.09
C THR A 678 10.59 20.33 -30.05
N LEU A 679 10.86 19.63 -28.95
CA LEU A 679 10.05 19.65 -27.72
C LEU A 679 10.75 20.45 -26.60
N LEU A 680 12.00 20.86 -26.78
CA LEU A 680 12.84 21.49 -25.77
C LEU A 680 13.27 22.89 -26.13
N TYR A 681 13.24 23.77 -25.14
CA TYR A 681 13.73 25.13 -25.25
C TYR A 681 14.67 25.46 -24.07
N ARG A 682 15.88 25.94 -24.38
CA ARG A 682 16.87 26.40 -23.38
C ARG A 682 16.48 27.79 -22.88
N VAL A 683 16.47 28.00 -21.56
CA VAL A 683 16.30 29.34 -20.96
C VAL A 683 17.57 30.12 -21.14
N THR A 684 17.49 31.27 -21.82
CA THR A 684 18.62 32.18 -22.10
C THR A 684 18.28 33.62 -21.73
N ASP A 685 19.27 34.51 -21.70
CA ASP A 685 19.04 35.94 -21.45
C ASP A 685 18.20 36.60 -22.57
N ALA A 686 18.20 36.04 -23.78
CA ALA A 686 17.45 36.55 -24.93
C ALA A 686 16.01 35.97 -25.02
N GLY A 687 15.61 35.13 -24.12
CA GLY A 687 14.34 34.37 -24.12
C GLY A 687 14.58 32.87 -24.24
N PHE A 688 13.54 32.14 -24.55
CA PHE A 688 13.56 30.67 -24.65
C PHE A 688 14.00 30.27 -26.08
N ALA A 689 15.18 29.63 -26.22
CA ALA A 689 15.77 29.25 -27.46
C ALA A 689 15.54 27.77 -27.80
N PRO A 690 15.13 27.42 -29.04
CA PRO A 690 14.86 26.03 -29.40
C PRO A 690 16.13 25.18 -29.31
N MET A 691 16.00 23.98 -28.76
CA MET A 691 17.04 22.96 -28.73
C MET A 691 16.74 21.95 -29.86
N PRO A 692 17.57 21.90 -30.94
CA PRO A 692 17.29 20.95 -32.01
C PRO A 692 17.37 19.51 -31.50
N MET A 693 16.35 18.75 -31.78
CA MET A 693 16.31 17.32 -31.48
C MET A 693 16.37 16.54 -32.79
N GLU A 694 17.24 15.54 -32.87
CA GLU A 694 17.17 14.58 -33.97
C GLU A 694 15.98 13.67 -33.75
N VAL A 695 14.78 14.11 -34.15
CA VAL A 695 13.60 13.25 -34.16
C VAL A 695 13.80 12.26 -35.30
N SER A 696 14.27 11.07 -34.99
CA SER A 696 14.26 9.99 -35.97
C SER A 696 12.80 9.72 -36.34
N ALA A 697 12.44 10.07 -37.56
CA ALA A 697 11.13 9.72 -38.13
C ALA A 697 10.97 8.20 -38.03
N GLN A 698 10.22 7.71 -37.02
CA GLN A 698 9.78 6.32 -36.95
C GLN A 698 8.49 6.13 -37.73
#